data_8170caaf2602df3fbaea76e9e0952134
#
_entry.id   8170caaf2602df3fbaea76e9e0952134
#
_cell.length_a   1.000
_cell.length_b   1.000
_cell.length_c   1.000
_cell.angle_alpha   90.00
_cell.angle_beta   90.00
_cell.angle_gamma   90.00
#
_symmetry.space_group_name_H-M   'P 1'
#
loop_
_entity.id
_entity.type
_entity.pdbx_description
1 polymer ?
#
loop_
_entity_poly.entity_id
_entity_poly.type
_entity_poly.pdbx_seq_one_letter_code
_entity_poly.pdbx_strand_id
1 'polypeptide(L)'
;MLSDYDGDPSALAKEVGSVDGPIPVLITRNLIPFPGVMTPILIGRQPSLKLLDYLRDHPDQTFAVFAQKDASVDYPIQEDLFEVGVYAKLVKEFEVPGSNNEHSAIVIASARCRLKSLDDANNFFTAETEMIPEVFPAEDDKEFAAAVEGLRQGVEIYVKMNDDIPNEAMVALQNISNHLSIVNFVASNIVSNIYDKIMLLEEDNMKLRLFKLLKVLNRETQFLHIKKNIQNKTRADIDEQQKEYFLHQQIKNIREELGDSGESEDKRELKKKAFLKPWPDEVSKLFAKELAKLDNINPQSPDYSVLLNYLQTLVSLPWGVYTKDRLDLKRAQRVLDRNHYGMEKVKERILEYMAVLRLRGDLKSPILCLYGPPGVGKTSLGKSVAEAMGRKYVRVSLGGLHDEAEVRGHRRTYIGAMPGRIIKSILKAGSSNPVFILDEIDKVTQNTVNGDPASALLEVLDPEQNNAFHDNNLDTDYDLSKVLFIATANDLNTIPRPLLDRMEVIPVSGYITEEKIEIAKRHLVPRELENTGLDQVEPKLKFTKASLEKVIENYTRESGVRQLEKQINKALRKLAFRQATDGQLPSNKITPDMLPGLLGKPPFYRDIYQGNDYAGVVTGLAWTSVGGEILFIETSLSKGKAGKLTLTGNLGDVMKESAVIALEYVKAHIDALGVDYRLFDQWNIHIHVPEGATPKDGPSAGITIATSLASALTQRKVRKNTAMTGEITLRGKVLPVGGIKEKILAAKRAGITDIVMCAENQRDVEEIPEIYRKGVTFHYVENVQQVWDFALTDELVAHPVQLVVEETTDQKEEKGQ
;
A
#
# COMPACT_ATOMS: atom_id res chain seq x y z
N MET A 1 31.63 -19.35 -42.60
CA MET A 1 30.83 -20.58 -42.55
C MET A 1 29.36 -20.36 -42.14
N LEU A 2 28.89 -19.16 -41.91
CA LEU A 2 27.47 -18.86 -41.62
C LEU A 2 26.73 -18.25 -42.83
N SER A 3 27.41 -18.11 -43.95
CA SER A 3 26.96 -17.34 -45.13
C SER A 3 26.29 -18.18 -46.25
N ASP A 4 26.31 -19.51 -46.15
CA ASP A 4 25.94 -20.34 -47.30
C ASP A 4 24.60 -21.08 -47.16
N TYR A 5 23.84 -20.81 -46.08
CA TYR A 5 22.53 -21.44 -45.91
C TYR A 5 21.41 -20.36 -45.92
N ASP A 6 20.91 -20.07 -47.12
CA ASP A 6 19.71 -19.24 -47.33
C ASP A 6 18.45 -20.13 -47.29
N GLY A 7 18.30 -20.88 -46.18
CA GLY A 7 17.21 -21.83 -46.01
C GLY A 7 15.90 -21.08 -45.86
N ASP A 8 14.96 -21.33 -46.80
CA ASP A 8 13.61 -20.82 -46.68
C ASP A 8 12.89 -21.51 -45.49
N PRO A 9 12.49 -20.76 -44.44
CA PRO A 9 11.78 -21.32 -43.31
C PRO A 9 10.49 -22.06 -43.69
N SER A 10 9.83 -21.63 -44.81
CA SER A 10 8.62 -22.29 -45.30
C SER A 10 8.87 -23.65 -45.94
N ALA A 11 10.04 -23.83 -46.57
CA ALA A 11 10.48 -25.08 -47.12
C ALA A 11 10.91 -26.06 -46.03
N LEU A 12 11.71 -25.58 -45.05
CA LEU A 12 12.15 -26.38 -43.89
C LEU A 12 11.01 -26.91 -43.04
N ALA A 13 9.95 -26.14 -42.85
CA ALA A 13 8.77 -26.58 -42.14
C ALA A 13 8.04 -27.74 -42.84
N LYS A 14 8.06 -27.77 -44.16
CA LYS A 14 7.46 -28.88 -44.96
C LYS A 14 8.30 -30.16 -44.91
N GLU A 15 9.64 -30.06 -44.72
CA GLU A 15 10.53 -31.20 -44.62
C GLU A 15 10.42 -31.97 -43.29
N VAL A 16 9.88 -31.35 -42.21
CA VAL A 16 9.76 -32.01 -40.89
C VAL A 16 8.71 -33.11 -40.90
N GLY A 17 7.71 -33.06 -41.79
CA GLY A 17 6.65 -34.05 -41.87
C GLY A 17 5.81 -34.19 -40.57
N SER A 18 5.00 -35.24 -40.48
CA SER A 18 4.35 -35.60 -39.21
C SER A 18 5.37 -36.32 -38.32
N VAL A 19 5.66 -35.73 -37.18
CA VAL A 19 6.51 -36.36 -36.13
C VAL A 19 5.54 -37.18 -35.25
N ASP A 20 5.50 -38.52 -35.47
CA ASP A 20 4.65 -39.41 -34.67
C ASP A 20 5.50 -40.02 -33.52
N GLY A 21 5.08 -39.80 -32.26
CA GLY A 21 5.69 -40.39 -31.07
C GLY A 21 6.67 -39.46 -30.33
N PRO A 22 7.24 -39.95 -29.22
CA PRO A 22 8.17 -39.17 -28.40
C PRO A 22 9.50 -38.88 -29.12
N ILE A 23 9.93 -37.66 -29.12
CA ILE A 23 11.19 -37.18 -29.72
C ILE A 23 12.20 -36.76 -28.70
N PRO A 24 13.50 -36.84 -28.96
CA PRO A 24 14.53 -36.31 -28.09
C PRO A 24 14.40 -34.79 -27.88
N VAL A 25 14.75 -34.31 -26.65
CA VAL A 25 14.62 -32.90 -26.28
C VAL A 25 15.93 -32.36 -25.77
N LEU A 26 16.34 -31.22 -26.32
CA LEU A 26 17.42 -30.40 -25.81
C LEU A 26 16.86 -29.22 -25.05
N ILE A 27 17.18 -29.07 -23.77
CA ILE A 27 16.72 -27.96 -22.93
C ILE A 27 17.82 -26.92 -22.82
N THR A 28 17.47 -25.66 -23.18
CA THR A 28 18.40 -24.52 -23.15
C THR A 28 18.07 -23.57 -21.99
N ARG A 29 19.08 -22.84 -21.47
CA ARG A 29 18.90 -21.89 -20.35
C ARG A 29 18.40 -20.52 -20.81
N ASN A 30 19.11 -19.89 -21.71
CA ASN A 30 18.83 -18.49 -22.14
C ASN A 30 18.85 -18.33 -23.66
N LEU A 31 18.71 -19.40 -24.40
CA LEU A 31 18.85 -19.37 -25.84
C LEU A 31 17.60 -19.99 -26.49
N ILE A 32 17.06 -19.32 -27.50
CA ILE A 32 15.90 -19.73 -28.24
C ILE A 32 16.25 -19.72 -29.71
N PRO A 33 16.36 -20.87 -30.38
CA PRO A 33 16.54 -20.94 -31.82
C PRO A 33 15.26 -20.54 -32.56
N PHE A 34 15.40 -19.96 -33.74
CA PHE A 34 14.29 -19.63 -34.64
C PHE A 34 14.35 -20.43 -35.94
N PRO A 35 13.23 -20.78 -36.57
CA PRO A 35 13.18 -21.55 -37.81
C PRO A 35 14.04 -20.92 -38.92
N GLY A 36 14.85 -21.73 -39.60
CA GLY A 36 15.78 -21.31 -40.67
C GLY A 36 17.08 -20.68 -40.16
N VAL A 37 17.34 -20.65 -38.84
CA VAL A 37 18.54 -20.01 -38.26
C VAL A 37 19.47 -21.11 -37.71
N MET A 38 20.74 -21.06 -38.11
CA MET A 38 21.80 -21.88 -37.49
C MET A 38 22.19 -21.23 -36.16
N THR A 39 22.09 -21.97 -35.08
CA THR A 39 22.35 -21.45 -33.75
C THR A 39 23.35 -22.33 -33.02
N PRO A 40 24.50 -21.77 -32.55
CA PRO A 40 25.42 -22.49 -31.69
C PRO A 40 24.85 -22.60 -30.28
N ILE A 41 24.82 -23.81 -29.72
CA ILE A 41 24.33 -24.09 -28.37
C ILE A 41 25.47 -24.69 -27.55
N LEU A 42 25.76 -24.12 -26.40
CA LEU A 42 26.70 -24.64 -25.45
C LEU A 42 26.03 -25.72 -24.58
N ILE A 43 26.62 -26.90 -24.55
CA ILE A 43 26.07 -28.10 -23.90
C ILE A 43 27.05 -28.60 -22.86
N GLY A 44 26.62 -28.61 -21.60
CA GLY A 44 27.44 -29.07 -20.45
C GLY A 44 26.67 -29.95 -19.46
N ARG A 45 25.34 -30.07 -19.60
CA ARG A 45 24.53 -30.93 -18.73
C ARG A 45 24.58 -32.39 -19.13
N GLN A 46 24.61 -33.29 -18.14
CA GLN A 46 24.66 -34.74 -18.39
C GLN A 46 23.56 -35.27 -19.30
N PRO A 47 22.25 -34.92 -19.14
CA PRO A 47 21.21 -35.35 -20.04
C PRO A 47 21.43 -34.86 -21.49
N SER A 48 21.89 -33.62 -21.65
CA SER A 48 22.11 -33.00 -22.96
C SER A 48 23.38 -33.56 -23.65
N LEU A 49 24.41 -33.95 -22.89
CA LEU A 49 25.60 -34.64 -23.42
C LEU A 49 25.23 -36.04 -23.95
N LYS A 50 24.39 -36.78 -23.19
CA LYS A 50 23.91 -38.09 -23.63
C LYS A 50 23.03 -37.99 -24.87
N LEU A 51 22.25 -36.91 -24.99
CA LEU A 51 21.50 -36.63 -26.21
C LEU A 51 22.45 -36.37 -27.39
N LEU A 52 23.55 -35.64 -27.20
CA LEU A 52 24.56 -35.47 -28.28
C LEU A 52 25.17 -36.77 -28.71
N ASP A 53 25.55 -37.64 -27.78
CA ASP A 53 26.06 -38.99 -28.11
C ASP A 53 25.05 -39.77 -28.95
N TYR A 54 23.75 -39.73 -28.57
CA TYR A 54 22.69 -40.37 -29.34
C TYR A 54 22.55 -39.76 -30.74
N LEU A 55 22.59 -38.42 -30.87
CA LEU A 55 22.44 -37.74 -32.18
C LEU A 55 23.67 -37.97 -33.08
N ARG A 56 24.86 -38.25 -32.53
CA ARG A 56 26.07 -38.62 -33.28
C ARG A 56 25.88 -39.95 -34.02
N ASP A 57 25.20 -40.89 -33.35
CA ASP A 57 24.90 -42.19 -33.93
C ASP A 57 23.66 -42.14 -34.88
N HIS A 58 22.88 -41.08 -34.79
CA HIS A 58 21.65 -40.86 -35.58
C HIS A 58 21.64 -39.45 -36.22
N PRO A 59 22.49 -39.16 -37.20
CA PRO A 59 22.70 -37.79 -37.70
C PRO A 59 21.50 -37.14 -38.37
N ASP A 60 20.52 -37.93 -38.87
CA ASP A 60 19.29 -37.38 -39.47
C ASP A 60 18.11 -37.24 -38.51
N GLN A 61 18.36 -37.57 -37.22
CA GLN A 61 17.32 -37.52 -36.19
C GLN A 61 16.91 -36.09 -35.90
N THR A 62 15.60 -35.80 -36.02
CA THR A 62 15.00 -34.57 -35.58
C THR A 62 14.77 -34.61 -34.06
N PHE A 63 15.12 -33.54 -33.38
CA PHE A 63 14.88 -33.36 -31.97
C PHE A 63 14.23 -32.03 -31.71
N ALA A 64 13.61 -31.83 -30.52
CA ALA A 64 13.05 -30.57 -30.13
C ALA A 64 13.96 -29.76 -29.20
N VAL A 65 13.90 -28.44 -29.30
CA VAL A 65 14.62 -27.52 -28.42
C VAL A 65 13.62 -26.65 -27.67
N PHE A 66 13.66 -26.70 -26.34
CA PHE A 66 12.84 -25.86 -25.46
C PHE A 66 13.72 -25.06 -24.53
N ALA A 67 13.32 -23.82 -24.25
CA ALA A 67 13.98 -22.99 -23.26
C ALA A 67 13.31 -23.13 -21.89
N GLN A 68 14.11 -23.08 -20.82
CA GLN A 68 13.58 -23.06 -19.47
C GLN A 68 13.26 -21.63 -19.02
N LYS A 69 12.26 -21.49 -18.12
CA LYS A 69 11.82 -20.20 -17.57
C LYS A 69 12.82 -19.59 -16.59
N ASP A 70 13.44 -20.44 -15.78
CA ASP A 70 14.45 -20.06 -14.80
C ASP A 70 15.79 -20.76 -15.12
N ALA A 71 16.81 -19.98 -15.48
CA ALA A 71 18.14 -20.48 -15.83
C ALA A 71 18.90 -21.14 -14.65
N SER A 72 18.47 -20.93 -13.41
CA SER A 72 19.11 -21.48 -12.20
C SER A 72 18.75 -22.94 -11.92
N VAL A 73 17.67 -23.45 -12.52
CA VAL A 73 17.21 -24.83 -12.32
C VAL A 73 18.11 -25.81 -13.09
N ASP A 74 18.77 -26.73 -12.38
CA ASP A 74 19.68 -27.71 -13.03
C ASP A 74 18.96 -28.91 -13.67
N TYR A 75 17.87 -29.36 -13.07
CA TYR A 75 17.03 -30.46 -13.58
C TYR A 75 15.59 -29.98 -13.76
N PRO A 76 15.27 -29.32 -14.89
CA PRO A 76 13.97 -28.75 -15.13
C PRO A 76 12.91 -29.86 -15.39
N ILE A 77 11.72 -29.66 -14.85
CA ILE A 77 10.50 -30.42 -15.14
C ILE A 77 9.66 -29.69 -16.20
N GLN A 78 8.58 -30.27 -16.65
CA GLN A 78 7.73 -29.72 -17.70
C GLN A 78 7.25 -28.29 -17.36
N GLU A 79 6.90 -28.01 -16.11
CA GLU A 79 6.40 -26.70 -15.65
C GLU A 79 7.48 -25.60 -15.72
N ASP A 80 8.75 -25.98 -15.68
CA ASP A 80 9.89 -25.07 -15.77
C ASP A 80 10.23 -24.68 -17.22
N LEU A 81 9.60 -25.29 -18.20
CA LEU A 81 9.83 -25.03 -19.63
C LEU A 81 8.78 -24.10 -20.21
N PHE A 82 9.16 -23.35 -21.23
CA PHE A 82 8.19 -22.66 -22.08
C PHE A 82 7.47 -23.68 -22.96
N GLU A 83 6.19 -23.44 -23.21
CA GLU A 83 5.35 -24.38 -23.98
C GLU A 83 5.72 -24.45 -25.47
N VAL A 84 6.30 -23.37 -26.00
CA VAL A 84 6.70 -23.28 -27.41
C VAL A 84 8.18 -23.42 -27.57
N GLY A 85 8.59 -24.33 -28.46
CA GLY A 85 9.96 -24.60 -28.87
C GLY A 85 10.08 -24.78 -30.36
N VAL A 86 11.15 -25.39 -30.80
CA VAL A 86 11.41 -25.64 -32.22
C VAL A 86 11.92 -27.06 -32.44
N TYR A 87 11.57 -27.62 -33.57
CA TYR A 87 12.27 -28.80 -34.09
C TYR A 87 13.59 -28.40 -34.69
N ALA A 88 14.63 -29.19 -34.44
CA ALA A 88 15.98 -28.92 -34.91
C ALA A 88 16.70 -30.18 -35.37
N LYS A 89 17.72 -30.00 -36.19
CA LYS A 89 18.72 -31.02 -36.59
C LYS A 89 20.12 -30.60 -36.19
N LEU A 90 20.96 -31.55 -35.80
CA LEU A 90 22.35 -31.29 -35.50
C LEU A 90 23.14 -31.15 -36.82
N VAL A 91 23.81 -30.00 -36.98
CA VAL A 91 24.64 -29.75 -38.16
C VAL A 91 26.11 -30.15 -37.90
N LYS A 92 26.63 -29.72 -36.74
CA LYS A 92 28.03 -30.01 -36.39
C LYS A 92 28.23 -29.83 -34.88
N GLU A 93 29.18 -30.60 -34.34
CA GLU A 93 29.61 -30.54 -32.95
C GLU A 93 31.11 -30.18 -32.87
N PHE A 94 31.50 -29.47 -31.80
CA PHE A 94 32.88 -29.09 -31.49
C PHE A 94 33.11 -29.23 -29.99
N GLU A 95 34.27 -29.75 -29.60
CA GLU A 95 34.73 -29.67 -28.22
C GLU A 95 35.24 -28.26 -27.93
N VAL A 96 34.87 -27.70 -26.75
CA VAL A 96 35.34 -26.37 -26.35
C VAL A 96 36.73 -26.47 -25.77
N PRO A 97 37.77 -25.88 -26.41
CA PRO A 97 39.17 -25.99 -25.91
C PRO A 97 39.27 -25.39 -24.49
N GLY A 98 39.78 -26.19 -23.54
CA GLY A 98 40.08 -25.72 -22.17
C GLY A 98 38.96 -25.89 -21.16
N SER A 99 37.81 -26.43 -21.52
CA SER A 99 36.75 -26.82 -20.56
C SER A 99 36.73 -28.35 -20.40
N ASN A 100 36.59 -28.82 -19.16
CA ASN A 100 36.35 -30.22 -18.88
C ASN A 100 34.87 -30.55 -19.14
N ASN A 101 34.53 -31.16 -20.28
CA ASN A 101 33.18 -31.67 -20.64
C ASN A 101 32.17 -30.66 -21.20
N GLU A 102 32.54 -29.56 -21.79
CA GLU A 102 31.59 -28.71 -22.52
C GLU A 102 31.72 -28.87 -24.05
N HIS A 103 30.62 -29.08 -24.72
CA HIS A 103 30.54 -29.19 -26.18
C HIS A 103 29.75 -28.02 -26.75
N SER A 104 30.12 -27.57 -27.94
CA SER A 104 29.31 -26.60 -28.72
C SER A 104 28.69 -27.32 -29.90
N ALA A 105 27.34 -27.34 -29.90
CA ALA A 105 26.58 -27.95 -31.01
C ALA A 105 26.00 -26.86 -31.88
N ILE A 106 26.21 -26.91 -33.21
CA ILE A 106 25.51 -26.06 -34.16
C ILE A 106 24.27 -26.82 -34.61
N VAL A 107 23.10 -26.21 -34.30
CA VAL A 107 21.83 -26.77 -34.69
C VAL A 107 21.11 -25.85 -35.69
N ILE A 108 20.31 -26.44 -36.59
CA ILE A 108 19.43 -25.72 -37.46
C ILE A 108 17.98 -25.96 -37.03
N ALA A 109 17.24 -24.92 -36.71
CA ALA A 109 15.84 -25.03 -36.38
C ALA A 109 15.01 -25.10 -37.67
N SER A 110 13.99 -25.96 -37.70
CA SER A 110 13.20 -26.24 -38.90
C SER A 110 11.77 -25.74 -38.83
N ALA A 111 11.08 -26.02 -37.73
CA ALA A 111 9.68 -25.61 -37.50
C ALA A 111 9.41 -25.40 -36.03
N ARG A 112 8.32 -24.73 -35.71
CA ARG A 112 7.89 -24.51 -34.32
C ARG A 112 7.09 -25.71 -33.80
N CYS A 113 7.22 -26.00 -32.51
CA CYS A 113 6.46 -27.05 -31.85
C CYS A 113 5.95 -26.62 -30.47
N ARG A 114 4.88 -27.27 -30.03
CA ARG A 114 4.32 -27.14 -28.69
C ARG A 114 4.59 -28.38 -27.88
N LEU A 115 5.02 -28.22 -26.66
CA LEU A 115 5.24 -29.29 -25.68
C LEU A 115 3.89 -29.82 -25.18
N LYS A 116 3.67 -31.14 -25.28
CA LYS A 116 2.52 -31.83 -24.69
C LYS A 116 2.88 -32.53 -23.39
N SER A 117 3.91 -33.35 -23.45
CA SER A 117 4.43 -34.08 -22.28
C SER A 117 5.95 -34.19 -22.36
N LEU A 118 6.59 -34.16 -21.22
CA LEU A 118 8.03 -34.36 -21.05
C LEU A 118 8.29 -35.63 -20.25
N ASP A 119 9.20 -36.47 -20.73
CA ASP A 119 9.62 -37.70 -20.07
C ASP A 119 11.16 -37.77 -19.98
N ASP A 120 11.71 -38.29 -18.87
CA ASP A 120 13.14 -38.42 -18.58
C ASP A 120 13.63 -39.89 -18.52
N ALA A 121 12.79 -40.87 -18.91
CA ALA A 121 13.04 -42.30 -18.75
C ALA A 121 14.23 -42.85 -19.56
N ASN A 122 14.74 -42.12 -20.56
CA ASN A 122 15.72 -42.62 -21.54
C ASN A 122 17.15 -42.10 -21.38
N ASN A 123 17.58 -41.74 -20.17
CA ASN A 123 18.88 -41.09 -19.90
C ASN A 123 19.08 -39.66 -20.49
N PHE A 124 18.16 -39.20 -21.33
CA PHE A 124 17.99 -37.86 -21.84
C PHE A 124 16.51 -37.56 -21.96
N PHE A 125 16.13 -36.29 -22.05
CA PHE A 125 14.74 -35.88 -22.13
C PHE A 125 14.11 -36.25 -23.46
N THR A 126 12.90 -36.80 -23.42
CA THR A 126 12.05 -37.01 -24.56
C THR A 126 10.69 -36.33 -24.37
N ALA A 127 10.02 -35.94 -25.43
CA ALA A 127 8.72 -35.27 -25.33
C ALA A 127 7.77 -35.69 -26.44
N GLU A 128 6.47 -35.69 -26.12
CA GLU A 128 5.43 -35.60 -27.12
C GLU A 128 5.20 -34.14 -27.47
N THR A 129 5.20 -33.86 -28.77
CA THR A 129 5.13 -32.49 -29.28
C THR A 129 4.07 -32.40 -30.40
N GLU A 130 3.60 -31.20 -30.65
CA GLU A 130 2.69 -30.89 -31.76
C GLU A 130 3.27 -29.76 -32.59
N MET A 131 3.29 -29.93 -33.92
CA MET A 131 3.75 -28.91 -34.84
C MET A 131 2.79 -27.70 -34.78
N ILE A 132 3.34 -26.52 -34.65
CA ILE A 132 2.57 -25.27 -34.71
C ILE A 132 2.61 -24.77 -36.17
N PRO A 133 1.47 -24.62 -36.84
CA PRO A 133 1.44 -24.06 -38.17
C PRO A 133 1.87 -22.59 -38.18
N GLU A 134 2.53 -22.18 -39.22
CA GLU A 134 3.00 -20.80 -39.40
C GLU A 134 2.28 -20.17 -40.60
N VAL A 135 1.81 -18.92 -40.41
CA VAL A 135 1.13 -18.14 -41.44
C VAL A 135 2.12 -17.21 -42.11
N PHE A 136 2.51 -17.52 -43.32
CA PHE A 136 3.42 -16.73 -44.11
C PHE A 136 2.68 -15.67 -44.93
N PRO A 137 3.29 -14.45 -45.10
CA PRO A 137 2.74 -13.44 -46.00
C PRO A 137 2.79 -13.90 -47.46
N ALA A 138 1.93 -13.33 -48.31
CA ALA A 138 1.98 -13.59 -49.74
C ALA A 138 3.31 -13.06 -50.34
N GLU A 139 3.81 -13.72 -51.40
CA GLU A 139 5.09 -13.33 -52.03
C GLU A 139 5.12 -11.88 -52.58
N ASP A 140 3.94 -11.31 -52.86
CA ASP A 140 3.76 -9.93 -53.38
C ASP A 140 3.31 -8.93 -52.28
N ASP A 141 3.36 -9.31 -51.00
CA ASP A 141 3.01 -8.40 -49.87
C ASP A 141 4.03 -7.23 -49.74
N LYS A 142 3.68 -6.12 -50.37
CA LYS A 142 4.52 -4.89 -50.36
C LYS A 142 4.70 -4.27 -48.98
N GLU A 143 3.72 -4.44 -48.10
CA GLU A 143 3.81 -3.91 -46.71
C GLU A 143 4.79 -4.73 -45.90
N PHE A 144 4.78 -6.04 -46.04
CA PHE A 144 5.75 -6.93 -45.41
C PHE A 144 7.19 -6.63 -45.91
N ALA A 145 7.38 -6.53 -47.22
CA ALA A 145 8.66 -6.19 -47.82
C ALA A 145 9.21 -4.84 -47.35
N ALA A 146 8.38 -3.82 -47.29
CA ALA A 146 8.75 -2.51 -46.77
C ALA A 146 9.11 -2.54 -45.27
N ALA A 147 8.36 -3.31 -44.47
CA ALA A 147 8.66 -3.48 -43.06
C ALA A 147 9.97 -4.26 -42.79
N VAL A 148 10.31 -5.24 -43.65
CA VAL A 148 11.61 -5.94 -43.58
C VAL A 148 12.76 -5.00 -43.92
N GLU A 149 12.58 -4.12 -44.91
CA GLU A 149 13.58 -3.10 -45.20
C GLU A 149 13.77 -2.12 -44.02
N GLY A 150 12.64 -1.72 -43.38
CA GLY A 150 12.69 -0.95 -42.12
C GLY A 150 13.41 -1.71 -40.98
N LEU A 151 13.25 -3.05 -40.92
CA LEU A 151 13.99 -3.88 -39.96
C LEU A 151 15.50 -3.87 -40.24
N ARG A 152 15.93 -3.98 -41.52
CA ARG A 152 17.35 -3.90 -41.90
C ARG A 152 17.98 -2.59 -41.47
N GLN A 153 17.31 -1.45 -41.74
CA GLN A 153 17.78 -0.14 -41.33
C GLN A 153 17.84 0.01 -39.82
N GLY A 154 16.81 -0.48 -39.10
CA GLY A 154 16.79 -0.49 -37.63
C GLY A 154 17.92 -1.30 -37.02
N VAL A 155 18.21 -2.48 -37.58
CA VAL A 155 19.35 -3.34 -37.12
C VAL A 155 20.68 -2.68 -37.40
N GLU A 156 20.86 -1.97 -38.54
CA GLU A 156 22.09 -1.24 -38.81
C GLU A 156 22.37 -0.16 -37.75
N ILE A 157 21.34 0.57 -37.34
CA ILE A 157 21.46 1.56 -36.27
C ILE A 157 21.79 0.86 -34.93
N TYR A 158 21.11 -0.23 -34.62
CA TYR A 158 21.26 -0.99 -33.39
C TYR A 158 22.69 -1.55 -33.25
N VAL A 159 23.24 -2.18 -34.31
CA VAL A 159 24.60 -2.74 -34.31
C VAL A 159 25.66 -1.64 -34.19
N LYS A 160 25.51 -0.49 -34.88
CA LYS A 160 26.42 0.66 -34.73
C LYS A 160 26.44 1.24 -33.31
N MET A 161 25.38 1.05 -32.55
CA MET A 161 25.26 1.54 -31.18
C MET A 161 25.66 0.53 -30.12
N ASN A 162 25.71 -0.73 -30.46
CA ASN A 162 26.01 -1.83 -29.53
C ASN A 162 27.41 -2.39 -29.77
N ASP A 163 28.35 -1.97 -28.93
CA ASP A 163 29.75 -2.37 -29.01
C ASP A 163 29.97 -3.87 -28.73
N ASP A 164 28.99 -4.58 -28.21
CA ASP A 164 29.03 -6.03 -27.90
C ASP A 164 28.71 -6.91 -29.13
N ILE A 165 28.22 -6.32 -30.24
CA ILE A 165 27.90 -7.08 -31.46
C ILE A 165 29.01 -6.90 -32.51
N PRO A 166 29.61 -8.00 -32.97
CA PRO A 166 30.67 -7.95 -34.00
C PRO A 166 30.11 -7.40 -35.35
N ASN A 167 30.92 -6.66 -36.07
CA ASN A 167 30.52 -6.10 -37.38
C ASN A 167 30.21 -7.18 -38.42
N GLU A 168 30.74 -8.39 -38.24
CA GLU A 168 30.46 -9.56 -39.09
C GLU A 168 28.98 -9.95 -39.09
N ALA A 169 28.23 -9.62 -38.03
CA ALA A 169 26.78 -9.84 -37.99
C ALA A 169 26.02 -9.01 -39.05
N MET A 170 26.51 -7.81 -39.38
CA MET A 170 25.95 -7.01 -40.47
C MET A 170 26.23 -7.61 -41.84
N VAL A 171 27.39 -8.17 -42.02
CA VAL A 171 27.74 -8.85 -43.29
C VAL A 171 26.85 -10.09 -43.48
N ALA A 172 26.61 -10.84 -42.41
CA ALA A 172 25.70 -11.99 -42.46
C ALA A 172 24.26 -11.55 -42.82
N LEU A 173 23.73 -10.48 -42.21
CA LEU A 173 22.40 -9.95 -42.51
C LEU A 173 22.28 -9.46 -43.98
N GLN A 174 23.32 -8.84 -44.53
CA GLN A 174 23.33 -8.37 -45.92
C GLN A 174 23.29 -9.50 -46.95
N ASN A 175 23.83 -10.67 -46.60
CA ASN A 175 23.89 -11.82 -47.47
C ASN A 175 22.62 -12.67 -47.48
N ILE A 176 21.67 -12.43 -46.54
CA ILE A 176 20.39 -13.12 -46.51
C ILE A 176 19.42 -12.42 -47.49
N SER A 177 19.02 -13.15 -48.53
CA SER A 177 18.10 -12.66 -49.57
C SER A 177 16.64 -12.90 -49.25
N ASN A 178 16.34 -13.98 -48.51
CA ASN A 178 14.95 -14.33 -48.16
C ASN A 178 14.43 -13.45 -47.01
N HIS A 179 13.31 -12.76 -47.22
CA HIS A 179 12.67 -11.88 -46.25
C HIS A 179 12.24 -12.57 -44.94
N LEU A 180 11.76 -13.82 -45.02
CA LEU A 180 11.34 -14.61 -43.87
C LEU A 180 12.56 -14.98 -42.99
N SER A 181 13.65 -15.38 -43.64
CA SER A 181 14.92 -15.73 -42.98
C SER A 181 15.50 -14.53 -42.22
N ILE A 182 15.33 -13.29 -42.77
CA ILE A 182 15.79 -12.05 -42.08
C ILE A 182 15.07 -11.85 -40.76
N VAL A 183 13.74 -12.00 -40.73
CA VAL A 183 12.93 -11.80 -39.51
C VAL A 183 13.37 -12.78 -38.42
N ASN A 184 13.53 -14.05 -38.76
CA ASN A 184 13.92 -15.07 -37.79
C ASN A 184 15.40 -14.92 -37.38
N PHE A 185 16.28 -14.52 -38.30
CA PHE A 185 17.70 -14.26 -38.00
C PHE A 185 17.84 -13.10 -37.00
N VAL A 186 17.14 -12.00 -37.20
CA VAL A 186 17.18 -10.83 -36.29
C VAL A 186 16.54 -11.21 -34.95
N ALA A 187 15.40 -11.92 -34.93
CA ALA A 187 14.75 -12.36 -33.70
C ALA A 187 15.66 -13.26 -32.84
N SER A 188 16.44 -14.16 -33.51
CA SER A 188 17.38 -15.03 -32.81
C SER A 188 18.53 -14.26 -32.17
N ASN A 189 19.09 -13.27 -32.89
CA ASN A 189 20.36 -12.61 -32.55
C ASN A 189 20.20 -11.30 -31.76
N ILE A 190 18.99 -10.72 -31.67
CA ILE A 190 18.76 -9.50 -30.87
C ILE A 190 19.03 -9.75 -29.39
N VAL A 191 19.76 -8.84 -28.74
CA VAL A 191 20.02 -8.90 -27.32
C VAL A 191 18.80 -8.33 -26.59
N SER A 192 17.92 -9.24 -26.17
CA SER A 192 16.71 -8.92 -25.41
C SER A 192 16.47 -9.99 -24.36
N ASN A 193 15.50 -9.78 -23.44
CA ASN A 193 15.17 -10.79 -22.46
C ASN A 193 14.53 -12.04 -23.11
N ILE A 194 14.55 -13.17 -22.40
CA ILE A 194 14.06 -14.46 -22.92
C ILE A 194 12.55 -14.41 -23.22
N TYR A 195 11.76 -13.65 -22.43
CA TYR A 195 10.31 -13.51 -22.62
C TYR A 195 9.95 -12.78 -23.93
N ASP A 196 10.76 -11.79 -24.34
CA ASP A 196 10.56 -11.15 -25.64
C ASP A 196 10.79 -12.11 -26.79
N LYS A 197 11.82 -12.95 -26.69
CA LYS A 197 12.12 -13.96 -27.72
C LYS A 197 11.04 -15.03 -27.80
N ILE A 198 10.52 -15.49 -26.65
CA ILE A 198 9.38 -16.42 -26.62
C ILE A 198 8.12 -15.77 -27.22
N MET A 199 7.79 -14.52 -26.84
CA MET A 199 6.67 -13.79 -27.43
C MET A 199 6.75 -13.68 -28.96
N LEU A 200 7.97 -13.55 -29.51
CA LEU A 200 8.19 -13.56 -30.94
C LEU A 200 8.04 -14.96 -31.55
N LEU A 201 8.51 -16.00 -30.87
CA LEU A 201 8.39 -17.38 -31.34
C LEU A 201 6.94 -17.89 -31.27
N GLU A 202 6.16 -17.46 -30.29
CA GLU A 202 4.74 -17.82 -30.13
C GLU A 202 3.83 -17.18 -31.18
N GLU A 203 4.24 -16.11 -31.83
CA GLU A 203 3.41 -15.44 -32.83
C GLU A 203 3.33 -16.27 -34.12
N ASP A 204 2.13 -16.73 -34.47
CA ASP A 204 1.88 -17.61 -35.62
C ASP A 204 2.00 -16.90 -36.96
N ASN A 205 1.66 -15.60 -36.98
CA ASN A 205 1.68 -14.80 -38.18
C ASN A 205 3.03 -14.09 -38.33
N MET A 206 3.78 -14.43 -39.40
CA MET A 206 5.10 -13.88 -39.67
C MET A 206 5.10 -12.35 -39.82
N LYS A 207 4.06 -11.77 -40.37
CA LYS A 207 3.92 -10.30 -40.49
C LYS A 207 3.73 -9.63 -39.12
N LEU A 208 2.92 -10.21 -38.24
CA LEU A 208 2.76 -9.71 -36.87
C LEU A 208 4.01 -9.90 -36.05
N ARG A 209 4.73 -11.05 -36.25
CA ARG A 209 6.05 -11.29 -35.63
C ARG A 209 7.04 -10.19 -36.02
N LEU A 210 7.10 -9.78 -37.26
CA LEU A 210 7.92 -8.69 -37.76
C LEU A 210 7.61 -7.37 -37.06
N PHE A 211 6.32 -6.99 -36.92
CA PHE A 211 5.94 -5.76 -36.22
C PHE A 211 6.28 -5.83 -34.72
N LYS A 212 6.10 -6.96 -34.05
CA LYS A 212 6.55 -7.16 -32.67
C LYS A 212 8.07 -7.03 -32.54
N LEU A 213 8.81 -7.63 -33.48
CA LEU A 213 10.28 -7.54 -33.52
C LEU A 213 10.77 -6.10 -33.71
N LEU A 214 10.17 -5.32 -34.61
CA LEU A 214 10.46 -3.90 -34.78
C LEU A 214 10.22 -3.10 -33.49
N LYS A 215 9.18 -3.43 -32.74
CA LYS A 215 8.91 -2.81 -31.43
C LYS A 215 10.00 -3.14 -30.41
N VAL A 216 10.42 -4.39 -30.33
CA VAL A 216 11.53 -4.83 -29.46
C VAL A 216 12.83 -4.14 -29.87
N LEU A 217 13.17 -4.12 -31.16
CA LEU A 217 14.37 -3.48 -31.68
C LEU A 217 14.42 -1.97 -31.35
N ASN A 218 13.30 -1.26 -31.55
CA ASN A 218 13.21 0.16 -31.21
C ASN A 218 13.42 0.40 -29.70
N ARG A 219 12.84 -0.43 -28.85
CA ARG A 219 13.02 -0.31 -27.39
C ARG A 219 14.49 -0.52 -26.99
N GLU A 220 15.12 -1.57 -27.52
CA GLU A 220 16.53 -1.87 -27.20
C GLU A 220 17.46 -0.78 -27.77
N THR A 221 17.16 -0.24 -28.96
CA THR A 221 17.93 0.89 -29.53
C THR A 221 17.81 2.15 -28.66
N GLN A 222 16.62 2.48 -28.16
CA GLN A 222 16.42 3.60 -27.23
C GLN A 222 17.19 3.38 -25.92
N PHE A 223 17.18 2.18 -25.40
CA PHE A 223 17.92 1.83 -24.18
C PHE A 223 19.43 2.03 -24.35
N LEU A 224 19.99 1.57 -25.48
CA LEU A 224 21.39 1.80 -25.83
C LEU A 224 21.72 3.30 -26.00
N HIS A 225 20.81 4.07 -26.59
CA HIS A 225 20.99 5.50 -26.72
C HIS A 225 21.08 6.20 -25.35
N ILE A 226 20.22 5.83 -24.41
CA ILE A 226 20.24 6.36 -23.04
C ILE A 226 21.53 5.92 -22.32
N LYS A 227 21.93 4.64 -22.45
CA LYS A 227 23.15 4.09 -21.85
C LYS A 227 24.39 4.84 -22.35
N LYS A 228 24.49 5.09 -23.67
CA LYS A 228 25.62 5.79 -24.30
C LYS A 228 25.66 7.28 -23.91
N ASN A 229 24.50 7.93 -23.78
CA ASN A 229 24.42 9.30 -23.29
C ASN A 229 24.86 9.45 -21.84
N ILE A 230 24.49 8.49 -20.97
CA ILE A 230 24.96 8.43 -19.58
C ILE A 230 26.48 8.22 -19.54
N GLN A 231 27.00 7.27 -20.31
CA GLN A 231 28.44 7.00 -20.38
C GLN A 231 29.23 8.21 -20.91
N ASN A 232 28.72 8.90 -21.93
CA ASN A 232 29.36 10.10 -22.47
C ASN A 232 29.34 11.28 -21.48
N LYS A 233 28.22 11.46 -20.72
CA LYS A 233 28.19 12.44 -19.63
C LYS A 233 29.22 12.10 -18.54
N THR A 234 29.22 10.85 -18.10
CA THR A 234 30.19 10.39 -17.05
C THR A 234 31.64 10.56 -17.51
N ARG A 235 31.92 10.33 -18.80
CA ARG A 235 33.26 10.52 -19.37
C ARG A 235 33.64 12.00 -19.48
N ALA A 236 32.69 12.84 -19.88
CA ALA A 236 32.90 14.29 -19.89
C ALA A 236 33.12 14.87 -18.49
N ASP A 237 32.36 14.40 -17.51
CA ASP A 237 32.50 14.78 -16.10
C ASP A 237 33.86 14.32 -15.52
N ILE A 238 34.39 13.15 -15.93
CA ILE A 238 35.69 12.64 -15.53
C ILE A 238 36.81 13.46 -16.19
N ASP A 239 36.69 13.79 -17.49
CA ASP A 239 37.68 14.62 -18.21
C ASP A 239 37.72 16.05 -17.65
N GLU A 240 36.57 16.61 -17.25
CA GLU A 240 36.46 17.91 -16.62
C GLU A 240 37.09 17.89 -15.19
N GLN A 241 36.82 16.83 -14.41
CA GLN A 241 37.46 16.63 -13.12
C GLN A 241 38.99 16.43 -13.21
N GLN A 242 39.48 15.70 -14.23
CA GLN A 242 40.91 15.55 -14.45
C GLN A 242 41.58 16.89 -14.86
N LYS A 243 40.88 17.70 -15.66
CA LYS A 243 41.35 19.01 -16.07
C LYS A 243 41.32 20.03 -14.91
N GLU A 244 40.29 20.01 -14.09
CA GLU A 244 40.21 20.78 -12.83
C GLU A 244 41.33 20.35 -11.86
N TYR A 245 41.57 19.04 -11.74
CA TYR A 245 42.65 18.50 -10.91
C TYR A 245 44.03 19.02 -11.36
N PHE A 246 44.31 18.98 -12.66
CA PHE A 246 45.59 19.46 -13.19
C PHE A 246 45.77 20.97 -12.98
N LEU A 247 44.69 21.75 -13.13
CA LEU A 247 44.67 23.16 -12.85
C LEU A 247 44.86 23.45 -11.36
N HIS A 248 44.19 22.69 -10.47
CA HIS A 248 44.33 22.80 -9.03
C HIS A 248 45.76 22.44 -8.56
N GLN A 249 46.38 21.41 -9.19
CA GLN A 249 47.76 21.03 -8.88
C GLN A 249 48.75 22.13 -9.29
N GLN A 250 48.53 22.76 -10.45
CA GLN A 250 49.33 23.92 -10.87
C GLN A 250 49.13 25.12 -9.95
N ILE A 251 47.89 25.43 -9.54
CA ILE A 251 47.59 26.49 -8.61
C ILE A 251 48.22 26.20 -7.24
N LYS A 252 48.22 24.94 -6.80
CA LYS A 252 48.86 24.52 -5.54
C LYS A 252 50.36 24.72 -5.58
N ASN A 253 51.02 24.28 -6.67
CA ASN A 253 52.45 24.48 -6.84
C ASN A 253 52.85 25.97 -6.90
N ILE A 254 52.05 26.79 -7.58
CA ILE A 254 52.24 28.22 -7.67
C ILE A 254 52.00 28.90 -6.30
N ARG A 255 51.01 28.45 -5.53
CA ARG A 255 50.77 28.97 -4.18
C ARG A 255 51.85 28.56 -3.18
N GLU A 256 52.40 27.34 -3.28
CA GLU A 256 53.54 26.89 -2.45
C GLU A 256 54.81 27.70 -2.77
N GLU A 257 55.03 28.06 -4.03
CA GLU A 257 56.16 28.95 -4.42
C GLU A 257 55.96 30.39 -3.99
N LEU A 258 54.69 30.85 -3.85
CA LEU A 258 54.39 32.22 -3.39
C LEU A 258 54.29 32.37 -1.87
N GLY A 259 54.50 31.26 -1.11
CA GLY A 259 54.51 31.31 0.35
C GLY A 259 53.12 31.54 0.99
N ASP A 260 52.03 31.35 0.24
CA ASP A 260 50.69 31.45 0.76
C ASP A 260 50.27 30.07 1.37
N SER A 261 50.15 30.04 2.72
CA SER A 261 49.75 28.86 3.47
C SER A 261 48.35 28.44 3.03
N GLY A 262 48.29 27.46 2.13
CA GLY A 262 47.10 27.02 1.37
C GLY A 262 46.01 26.40 2.24
N GLU A 263 45.27 27.21 2.95
CA GLU A 263 44.02 26.84 3.55
C GLU A 263 42.96 26.73 2.45
N SER A 264 42.40 25.53 2.18
CA SER A 264 41.34 25.35 1.19
C SER A 264 40.15 26.28 1.50
N GLU A 265 39.53 26.81 0.46
CA GLU A 265 38.38 27.74 0.59
C GLU A 265 37.27 27.14 1.45
N ASP A 266 36.99 25.83 1.27
CA ASP A 266 36.04 25.07 2.11
C ASP A 266 36.36 25.13 3.59
N LYS A 267 37.65 25.07 3.93
CA LYS A 267 38.11 25.06 5.30
C LYS A 267 38.00 26.48 5.93
N ARG A 268 38.29 27.52 5.16
CA ARG A 268 38.08 28.92 5.60
C ARG A 268 36.58 29.16 5.85
N GLU A 269 35.73 28.68 4.99
CA GLU A 269 34.27 28.79 5.14
C GLU A 269 33.77 28.03 6.36
N LEU A 270 34.23 26.80 6.59
CA LEU A 270 33.90 26.00 7.78
C LEU A 270 34.35 26.69 9.07
N LYS A 271 35.57 27.20 9.14
CA LYS A 271 36.07 27.96 10.32
C LYS A 271 35.24 29.20 10.58
N LYS A 272 34.88 29.96 9.51
CA LYS A 272 34.06 31.16 9.62
C LYS A 272 32.66 30.85 10.14
N LYS A 273 32.03 29.80 9.62
CA LYS A 273 30.71 29.33 10.09
C LYS A 273 30.78 28.79 11.52
N ALA A 274 31.83 28.07 11.88
CA ALA A 274 32.06 27.53 13.22
C ALA A 274 32.23 28.58 14.28
N PHE A 275 32.97 29.66 13.98
CA PHE A 275 33.23 30.78 14.92
C PHE A 275 31.94 31.51 15.36
N LEU A 276 30.93 31.50 14.52
CA LEU A 276 29.64 32.17 14.78
C LEU A 276 28.60 31.25 15.49
N LYS A 277 28.97 30.00 15.78
CA LYS A 277 28.03 29.03 16.35
C LYS A 277 28.08 29.00 17.87
N PRO A 278 26.92 29.08 18.55
CA PRO A 278 26.83 28.93 20.00
C PRO A 278 26.71 27.44 20.39
N TRP A 279 27.70 26.63 20.01
CA TRP A 279 27.71 25.20 20.32
C TRP A 279 28.36 24.87 21.66
N PRO A 280 28.10 23.67 22.26
CA PRO A 280 28.75 23.24 23.49
C PRO A 280 30.28 23.13 23.35
N ASP A 281 31.03 23.30 24.42
CA ASP A 281 32.49 23.21 24.43
C ASP A 281 33.01 21.85 23.91
N GLU A 282 32.31 20.75 24.20
CA GLU A 282 32.68 19.43 23.75
C GLU A 282 32.59 19.30 22.23
N VAL A 283 31.49 19.82 21.64
CA VAL A 283 31.31 19.86 20.19
C VAL A 283 32.34 20.76 19.51
N SER A 284 32.66 21.90 20.12
CA SER A 284 33.70 22.79 19.62
C SER A 284 35.07 22.12 19.58
N LYS A 285 35.44 21.40 20.65
CA LYS A 285 36.68 20.63 20.74
C LYS A 285 36.69 19.48 19.69
N LEU A 286 35.57 18.75 19.54
CA LEU A 286 35.43 17.72 18.56
C LEU A 286 35.61 18.27 17.14
N PHE A 287 34.93 19.37 16.81
CA PHE A 287 35.07 20.04 15.54
C PHE A 287 36.51 20.46 15.25
N ALA A 288 37.18 21.07 16.20
CA ALA A 288 38.59 21.47 16.04
C ALA A 288 39.52 20.28 15.79
N LYS A 289 39.32 19.17 16.51
CA LYS A 289 40.08 17.94 16.36
C LYS A 289 39.85 17.32 14.97
N GLU A 290 38.63 17.23 14.54
CA GLU A 290 38.30 16.62 13.23
C GLU A 290 38.73 17.54 12.05
N LEU A 291 38.63 18.85 12.23
CA LEU A 291 39.15 19.83 11.26
C LEU A 291 40.67 19.74 11.09
N ALA A 292 41.41 19.48 12.19
CA ALA A 292 42.85 19.27 12.14
C ALA A 292 43.22 17.96 11.42
N LYS A 293 42.38 16.91 11.49
CA LYS A 293 42.58 15.68 10.70
C LYS A 293 42.44 15.93 9.21
N LEU A 294 41.56 16.84 8.79
CA LEU A 294 41.34 17.19 7.40
C LEU A 294 42.61 17.71 6.72
N ASP A 295 43.54 18.31 7.49
CA ASP A 295 44.81 18.79 6.99
C ASP A 295 45.76 17.67 6.52
N ASN A 296 45.64 16.50 7.14
CA ASN A 296 46.51 15.36 6.92
C ASN A 296 45.95 14.37 5.87
N ILE A 297 44.73 14.60 5.36
CA ILE A 297 44.07 13.72 4.39
C ILE A 297 44.22 14.30 2.97
N ASN A 298 44.60 13.48 2.02
CA ASN A 298 44.66 13.88 0.61
C ASN A 298 43.26 14.31 0.13
N PRO A 299 43.08 15.51 -0.45
CA PRO A 299 41.81 16.00 -0.93
C PRO A 299 41.11 15.11 -1.96
N GLN A 300 41.84 14.21 -2.61
CA GLN A 300 41.29 13.24 -3.55
C GLN A 300 40.90 11.89 -2.92
N SER A 301 41.20 11.70 -1.66
CA SER A 301 40.76 10.49 -0.95
C SER A 301 39.27 10.54 -0.72
N PRO A 302 38.52 9.45 -0.88
CA PRO A 302 37.14 9.35 -0.43
C PRO A 302 36.93 9.78 1.04
N ASP A 303 37.93 9.51 1.89
CA ASP A 303 37.92 9.89 3.30
C ASP A 303 37.84 11.41 3.52
N TYR A 304 38.46 12.21 2.63
CA TYR A 304 38.36 13.66 2.67
C TYR A 304 36.92 14.14 2.50
N SER A 305 36.24 13.61 1.50
CA SER A 305 34.83 13.97 1.23
C SER A 305 33.91 13.53 2.36
N VAL A 306 34.15 12.36 2.96
CA VAL A 306 33.38 11.88 4.12
C VAL A 306 33.59 12.80 5.33
N LEU A 307 34.83 13.17 5.63
CA LEU A 307 35.14 14.04 6.75
C LEU A 307 34.65 15.47 6.52
N LEU A 308 34.76 15.99 5.29
CA LEU A 308 34.26 17.31 4.91
C LEU A 308 32.73 17.38 5.09
N ASN A 309 31.98 16.39 4.59
CA ASN A 309 30.53 16.30 4.74
C ASN A 309 30.11 16.20 6.22
N TYR A 310 30.87 15.48 7.02
CA TYR A 310 30.66 15.39 8.45
C TYR A 310 30.81 16.76 9.13
N LEU A 311 31.91 17.48 8.86
CA LEU A 311 32.15 18.81 9.41
C LEU A 311 31.11 19.83 8.94
N GLN A 312 30.69 19.75 7.67
CA GLN A 312 29.60 20.57 7.14
C GLN A 312 28.29 20.29 7.87
N THR A 313 27.98 19.02 8.14
CA THR A 313 26.79 18.61 8.88
C THR A 313 26.83 19.17 10.30
N LEU A 314 27.94 19.00 10.99
CA LEU A 314 28.14 19.45 12.35
C LEU A 314 27.98 21.00 12.48
N VAL A 315 28.56 21.77 11.55
CA VAL A 315 28.41 23.21 11.49
C VAL A 315 27.01 23.65 11.06
N SER A 316 26.31 22.88 10.25
CA SER A 316 24.97 23.23 9.76
C SER A 316 23.89 23.02 10.81
N LEU A 317 24.12 22.17 11.82
CA LEU A 317 23.18 21.94 12.91
C LEU A 317 22.90 23.24 13.68
N PRO A 318 21.65 23.50 14.09
CA PRO A 318 21.27 24.75 14.79
C PRO A 318 21.58 24.71 16.29
N TRP A 319 22.85 24.46 16.66
CA TRP A 319 23.29 24.41 18.05
C TRP A 319 22.92 25.70 18.80
N GLY A 320 22.18 25.59 19.89
CA GLY A 320 21.78 26.72 20.70
C GLY A 320 20.87 27.76 20.03
N VAL A 321 20.39 27.47 18.81
CA VAL A 321 19.49 28.37 18.08
C VAL A 321 18.04 27.98 18.38
N TYR A 322 17.35 28.84 19.12
CA TYR A 322 15.97 28.63 19.56
C TYR A 322 15.03 29.66 18.96
N THR A 323 13.84 29.22 18.54
CA THR A 323 12.74 30.12 18.22
C THR A 323 12.09 30.62 19.52
N LYS A 324 11.68 31.89 19.55
CA LYS A 324 11.03 32.47 20.74
C LYS A 324 9.59 31.95 20.85
N ASP A 325 9.29 31.33 21.99
CA ASP A 325 7.97 30.78 22.25
C ASP A 325 6.92 31.86 22.45
N ARG A 326 5.78 31.69 21.84
CA ARG A 326 4.59 32.53 21.97
C ARG A 326 3.53 31.76 22.74
N LEU A 327 3.50 31.89 24.07
CA LEU A 327 2.60 31.15 24.95
C LEU A 327 1.36 32.01 25.35
N ASP A 328 0.78 32.70 24.35
CA ASP A 328 -0.49 33.40 24.51
C ASP A 328 -1.64 32.42 24.21
N LEU A 329 -2.34 31.96 25.24
CA LEU A 329 -3.42 30.98 25.16
C LEU A 329 -4.61 31.48 24.32
N LYS A 330 -4.96 32.76 24.40
CA LYS A 330 -6.07 33.35 23.62
C LYS A 330 -5.73 33.32 22.11
N ARG A 331 -4.49 33.60 21.76
CA ARG A 331 -4.02 33.51 20.39
C ARG A 331 -3.95 32.07 19.94
N ALA A 332 -3.42 31.16 20.76
CA ALA A 332 -3.35 29.74 20.45
C ALA A 332 -4.74 29.16 20.18
N GLN A 333 -5.72 29.49 21.02
CA GLN A 333 -7.10 29.07 20.78
C GLN A 333 -7.63 29.56 19.43
N ARG A 334 -7.43 30.85 19.09
CA ARG A 334 -7.85 31.40 17.79
C ARG A 334 -7.18 30.72 16.60
N VAL A 335 -5.91 30.33 16.71
CA VAL A 335 -5.20 29.59 15.66
C VAL A 335 -5.78 28.19 15.50
N LEU A 336 -6.01 27.47 16.60
CA LEU A 336 -6.60 26.14 16.60
C LEU A 336 -8.03 26.16 16.03
N ASP A 337 -8.86 27.15 16.44
CA ASP A 337 -10.24 27.29 15.95
C ASP A 337 -10.33 27.69 14.48
N ARG A 338 -9.39 28.50 14.01
CA ARG A 338 -9.29 28.86 12.60
C ARG A 338 -8.91 27.66 11.73
N ASN A 339 -7.99 26.82 12.20
CA ASN A 339 -7.44 25.73 11.39
C ASN A 339 -8.23 24.41 11.53
N HIS A 340 -8.96 24.23 12.63
CA HIS A 340 -9.70 23.00 12.94
C HIS A 340 -11.10 23.30 13.45
N TYR A 341 -12.09 22.73 12.78
CA TYR A 341 -13.47 22.78 13.22
C TYR A 341 -13.76 21.62 14.17
N GLY A 342 -14.47 21.88 15.28
CA GLY A 342 -14.74 20.90 16.34
C GLY A 342 -13.47 20.53 17.14
N MET A 343 -13.39 19.32 17.67
CA MET A 343 -12.29 18.80 18.51
C MET A 343 -12.06 19.59 19.82
N GLU A 344 -13.11 20.07 20.44
CA GLU A 344 -12.99 20.97 21.60
C GLU A 344 -12.14 20.36 22.73
N LYS A 345 -12.40 19.08 23.10
CA LYS A 345 -11.59 18.36 24.14
C LYS A 345 -10.11 18.29 23.81
N VAL A 346 -9.76 18.06 22.51
CA VAL A 346 -8.37 17.98 22.05
C VAL A 346 -7.70 19.34 22.10
N LYS A 347 -8.40 20.41 21.67
CA LYS A 347 -7.90 21.78 21.73
C LYS A 347 -7.70 22.25 23.17
N GLU A 348 -8.64 21.96 24.05
CA GLU A 348 -8.57 22.27 25.49
C GLU A 348 -7.33 21.62 26.10
N ARG A 349 -7.08 20.33 25.82
CA ARG A 349 -5.90 19.61 26.32
C ARG A 349 -4.60 20.19 25.82
N ILE A 350 -4.54 20.60 24.54
CA ILE A 350 -3.38 21.31 23.99
C ILE A 350 -3.16 22.65 24.70
N LEU A 351 -4.22 23.40 24.97
CA LEU A 351 -4.13 24.68 25.67
C LEU A 351 -3.69 24.48 27.12
N GLU A 352 -4.18 23.47 27.82
CA GLU A 352 -3.70 23.10 29.18
C GLU A 352 -2.20 22.77 29.15
N TYR A 353 -1.75 21.98 28.20
CA TYR A 353 -0.33 21.67 28.02
C TYR A 353 0.50 22.95 27.81
N MET A 354 0.05 23.86 26.95
CA MET A 354 0.70 25.15 26.73
C MET A 354 0.69 26.03 28.00
N ALA A 355 -0.36 25.96 28.83
CA ALA A 355 -0.44 26.67 30.08
C ALA A 355 0.59 26.14 31.10
N VAL A 356 0.72 24.82 31.21
CA VAL A 356 1.74 24.18 32.07
C VAL A 356 3.15 24.58 31.61
N LEU A 357 3.40 24.51 30.29
CA LEU A 357 4.69 24.96 29.74
C LEU A 357 5.00 26.42 30.05
N ARG A 358 3.99 27.30 30.00
CA ARG A 358 4.14 28.70 30.37
C ARG A 358 4.52 28.91 31.83
N LEU A 359 3.97 28.10 32.76
CA LEU A 359 4.18 28.19 34.18
C LEU A 359 5.52 27.59 34.64
N ARG A 360 5.86 26.41 34.09
CA ARG A 360 7.07 25.67 34.48
C ARG A 360 8.32 26.10 33.72
N GLY A 361 8.17 26.51 32.47
CA GLY A 361 9.29 26.87 31.60
C GLY A 361 10.13 25.68 31.10
N ASP A 362 9.74 24.44 31.43
CA ASP A 362 10.40 23.21 30.98
C ASP A 362 9.42 22.24 30.29
N LEU A 363 9.92 21.32 29.45
CA LEU A 363 9.15 20.34 28.71
C LEU A 363 9.17 18.94 29.36
N LYS A 364 9.38 18.85 30.68
CA LYS A 364 9.34 17.57 31.41
C LYS A 364 7.91 17.01 31.58
N SER A 365 7.10 17.12 30.55
CA SER A 365 5.74 16.61 30.51
C SER A 365 5.67 15.38 29.57
N PRO A 366 4.71 14.47 29.76
CA PRO A 366 4.49 13.36 28.86
C PRO A 366 4.30 13.85 27.42
N ILE A 367 4.69 13.02 26.47
CA ILE A 367 4.55 13.30 25.04
C ILE A 367 3.08 13.18 24.67
N LEU A 368 2.56 14.14 23.92
CA LEU A 368 1.18 14.07 23.44
C LEU A 368 1.07 13.05 22.31
N CYS A 369 0.19 12.04 22.47
CA CYS A 369 -0.13 11.06 21.44
C CYS A 369 -1.57 11.27 20.97
N LEU A 370 -1.73 11.75 19.74
CA LEU A 370 -3.04 11.93 19.11
C LEU A 370 -3.48 10.60 18.49
N TYR A 371 -4.45 9.94 19.12
CA TYR A 371 -4.96 8.63 18.73
C TYR A 371 -6.33 8.73 18.10
N GLY A 372 -6.58 8.02 17.01
CA GLY A 372 -7.90 7.95 16.38
C GLY A 372 -7.86 7.53 14.92
N PRO A 373 -9.02 7.47 14.23
CA PRO A 373 -9.11 6.97 12.87
C PRO A 373 -8.33 7.83 11.87
N PRO A 374 -7.98 7.28 10.69
CA PRO A 374 -7.29 8.02 9.66
C PRO A 374 -8.14 9.17 9.09
N GLY A 375 -7.47 10.27 8.71
CA GLY A 375 -8.12 11.40 8.04
C GLY A 375 -8.86 12.37 8.94
N VAL A 376 -8.75 12.26 10.28
CA VAL A 376 -9.36 13.21 11.22
C VAL A 376 -8.49 14.45 11.50
N GLY A 377 -7.33 14.58 10.87
CA GLY A 377 -6.52 15.80 10.99
C GLY A 377 -5.46 15.77 12.09
N LYS A 378 -5.10 14.61 12.65
CA LYS A 378 -4.06 14.47 13.70
C LYS A 378 -2.74 15.17 13.34
N THR A 379 -2.21 14.91 12.15
CA THR A 379 -0.95 15.49 11.67
C THR A 379 -1.05 16.99 11.42
N SER A 380 -2.20 17.48 10.91
CA SER A 380 -2.43 18.92 10.71
C SER A 380 -2.58 19.68 12.01
N LEU A 381 -3.13 19.02 13.05
CA LEU A 381 -3.24 19.60 14.39
C LEU A 381 -1.85 19.91 14.98
N GLY A 382 -0.88 19.01 14.83
CA GLY A 382 0.49 19.25 15.22
C GLY A 382 1.14 20.46 14.51
N LYS A 383 0.82 20.66 13.22
CA LYS A 383 1.24 21.86 12.49
C LYS A 383 0.63 23.13 13.10
N SER A 384 -0.64 23.07 13.49
CA SER A 384 -1.32 24.22 14.11
C SER A 384 -0.81 24.52 15.51
N VAL A 385 -0.37 23.52 16.27
CA VAL A 385 0.34 23.71 17.55
C VAL A 385 1.65 24.46 17.33
N ALA A 386 2.43 24.06 16.33
CA ALA A 386 3.68 24.76 15.98
C ALA A 386 3.43 26.23 15.61
N GLU A 387 2.41 26.50 14.81
CA GLU A 387 1.98 27.85 14.44
C GLU A 387 1.54 28.67 15.67
N ALA A 388 0.75 28.07 16.56
CA ALA A 388 0.27 28.70 17.78
C ALA A 388 1.42 29.10 18.71
N MET A 389 2.42 28.24 18.86
CA MET A 389 3.61 28.46 19.68
C MET A 389 4.66 29.36 19.00
N GLY A 390 4.57 29.58 17.68
CA GLY A 390 5.58 30.30 16.91
C GLY A 390 6.87 29.48 16.68
N ARG A 391 6.80 28.16 16.81
CA ARG A 391 7.92 27.24 16.59
C ARG A 391 7.97 26.73 15.15
N LYS A 392 9.14 26.28 14.72
CA LYS A 392 9.30 25.55 13.47
C LYS A 392 8.59 24.20 13.55
N TYR A 393 8.11 23.71 12.41
CA TYR A 393 7.39 22.44 12.30
C TYR A 393 8.21 21.42 11.51
N VAL A 394 8.30 20.22 12.03
CA VAL A 394 8.93 19.08 11.36
C VAL A 394 8.03 17.86 11.46
N ARG A 395 7.95 17.08 10.39
CA ARG A 395 7.23 15.81 10.37
C ARG A 395 8.18 14.67 9.99
N VAL A 396 8.17 13.62 10.78
CA VAL A 396 8.86 12.35 10.51
C VAL A 396 7.83 11.24 10.48
N SER A 397 7.72 10.54 9.35
CA SER A 397 6.91 9.33 9.27
C SER A 397 7.73 8.17 9.81
N LEU A 398 7.15 7.44 10.77
CA LEU A 398 7.74 6.24 11.36
C LEU A 398 7.22 4.95 10.69
N GLY A 399 6.23 5.07 9.80
CA GLY A 399 5.73 3.94 9.03
C GLY A 399 6.81 3.37 8.09
N GLY A 400 7.11 2.07 8.22
CA GLY A 400 8.15 1.40 7.44
C GLY A 400 9.56 1.56 8.02
N LEU A 401 9.68 1.96 9.29
CA LEU A 401 10.95 2.00 10.01
C LEU A 401 11.31 0.58 10.46
N HIS A 402 12.41 0.04 9.92
CA HIS A 402 12.85 -1.33 10.20
C HIS A 402 14.27 -1.43 10.75
N ASP A 403 15.03 -0.32 10.78
CA ASP A 403 16.42 -0.27 11.20
C ASP A 403 16.61 0.80 12.28
N GLU A 404 17.26 0.44 13.39
CA GLU A 404 17.64 1.39 14.44
C GLU A 404 18.53 2.51 13.91
N ALA A 405 19.40 2.20 12.95
CA ALA A 405 20.29 3.17 12.33
C ALA A 405 19.54 4.29 11.56
N GLU A 406 18.29 4.07 11.18
CA GLU A 406 17.48 5.16 10.62
C GLU A 406 17.14 6.23 11.64
N VAL A 407 17.05 5.89 12.94
CA VAL A 407 16.79 6.84 14.03
C VAL A 407 18.09 7.46 14.52
N ARG A 408 19.10 6.61 14.86
CA ARG A 408 20.38 6.99 15.47
C ARG A 408 21.49 7.30 14.48
N GLY A 409 21.28 7.13 13.17
CA GLY A 409 22.33 7.30 12.17
C GLY A 409 23.26 6.08 12.02
N HIS A 410 23.96 6.03 10.90
CA HIS A 410 24.95 5.00 10.60
C HIS A 410 26.33 5.44 11.09
N ARG A 411 27.15 4.50 11.59
CA ARG A 411 28.54 4.80 11.98
C ARG A 411 29.32 5.34 10.78
N ARG A 412 30.12 6.37 10.99
CA ARG A 412 30.94 7.08 9.95
C ARG A 412 31.86 6.19 9.12
N THR A 413 32.21 5.03 9.62
CA THR A 413 33.11 4.07 8.95
C THR A 413 32.50 3.40 7.72
N TYR A 414 31.18 3.50 7.52
CA TYR A 414 30.49 2.92 6.36
C TYR A 414 30.41 3.92 5.21
N ILE A 415 30.68 3.45 3.99
CA ILE A 415 30.48 4.27 2.77
C ILE A 415 28.99 4.61 2.65
N GLY A 416 28.67 5.90 2.51
CA GLY A 416 27.28 6.34 2.47
C GLY A 416 26.62 6.55 3.85
N ALA A 417 27.38 6.50 4.96
CA ALA A 417 26.89 6.79 6.29
C ALA A 417 26.20 8.17 6.37
N MET A 418 25.03 8.21 6.99
CA MET A 418 24.23 9.43 7.13
C MET A 418 23.72 9.58 8.56
N PRO A 419 23.52 10.84 9.04
CA PRO A 419 22.85 11.10 10.30
C PRO A 419 21.44 10.48 10.34
N GLY A 420 20.95 10.18 11.53
CA GLY A 420 19.61 9.69 11.76
C GLY A 420 18.51 10.65 11.30
N ARG A 421 17.31 10.14 11.15
CA ARG A 421 16.13 10.95 10.75
C ARG A 421 15.85 12.10 11.70
N ILE A 422 16.14 11.92 13.00
CA ILE A 422 15.95 12.96 14.01
C ILE A 422 16.87 14.13 13.73
N ILE A 423 18.18 13.89 13.62
CA ILE A 423 19.19 14.93 13.34
C ILE A 423 18.98 15.59 11.97
N LYS A 424 18.68 14.81 10.92
CA LYS A 424 18.34 15.38 9.60
C LYS A 424 17.14 16.31 9.66
N SER A 425 16.18 16.01 10.52
CA SER A 425 14.97 16.81 10.69
C SER A 425 15.23 18.07 11.49
N ILE A 426 16.11 18.04 12.47
CA ILE A 426 16.61 19.23 13.20
C ILE A 426 17.37 20.15 12.23
N LEU A 427 18.23 19.61 11.38
CA LEU A 427 18.90 20.37 10.32
C LEU A 427 17.89 21.10 9.43
N LYS A 428 16.87 20.39 8.97
CA LYS A 428 15.81 20.95 8.12
C LYS A 428 14.99 22.03 8.83
N ALA A 429 14.77 21.88 10.15
CA ALA A 429 14.06 22.87 10.95
C ALA A 429 14.84 24.17 11.11
N GLY A 430 16.18 24.11 11.17
CA GLY A 430 17.06 25.24 11.43
C GLY A 430 16.88 25.84 12.84
N SER A 431 16.35 25.06 13.78
CA SER A 431 16.09 25.45 15.18
C SER A 431 16.17 24.22 16.07
N SER A 432 16.68 24.37 17.30
CA SER A 432 16.81 23.29 18.29
C SER A 432 15.55 23.07 19.14
N ASN A 433 14.50 23.86 18.94
CA ASN A 433 13.22 23.71 19.64
C ASN A 433 12.00 23.61 18.71
N PRO A 434 12.06 22.81 17.63
CA PRO A 434 10.89 22.65 16.76
C PRO A 434 9.76 21.88 17.46
N VAL A 435 8.58 21.91 16.86
CA VAL A 435 7.53 20.93 17.12
C VAL A 435 7.75 19.76 16.14
N PHE A 436 7.96 18.58 16.69
CA PHE A 436 8.26 17.36 15.98
C PHE A 436 7.04 16.45 15.95
N ILE A 437 6.53 16.17 14.77
CA ILE A 437 5.44 15.21 14.60
C ILE A 437 6.01 13.85 14.22
N LEU A 438 5.83 12.88 15.10
CA LEU A 438 6.14 11.48 14.89
C LEU A 438 4.88 10.79 14.37
N ASP A 439 4.78 10.71 13.05
CA ASP A 439 3.56 10.23 12.40
C ASP A 439 3.57 8.71 12.23
N GLU A 440 2.42 8.07 12.52
CA GLU A 440 2.24 6.62 12.44
C GLU A 440 3.16 5.81 13.38
N ILE A 441 3.25 6.21 14.65
CA ILE A 441 4.07 5.50 15.65
C ILE A 441 3.58 4.07 15.91
N ASP A 442 2.33 3.80 15.66
CA ASP A 442 1.69 2.48 15.70
C ASP A 442 2.21 1.50 14.64
N LYS A 443 3.00 1.98 13.66
CA LYS A 443 3.60 1.15 12.59
C LYS A 443 5.08 0.90 12.76
N VAL A 444 5.64 1.23 13.92
CA VAL A 444 7.03 0.91 14.24
C VAL A 444 7.16 -0.58 14.51
N THR A 445 8.06 -1.23 13.76
CA THR A 445 8.34 -2.68 13.94
C THR A 445 9.19 -2.93 15.18
N GLN A 446 8.93 -4.05 15.85
CA GLN A 446 9.71 -4.52 17.00
C GLN A 446 10.64 -5.67 16.57
N ASN A 447 11.78 -5.81 17.25
CA ASN A 447 12.70 -6.95 17.14
C ASN A 447 13.07 -7.31 15.68
N THR A 448 13.62 -6.36 14.94
CA THR A 448 14.15 -6.62 13.61
C THR A 448 15.59 -7.15 13.69
N VAL A 449 16.05 -7.82 12.62
CA VAL A 449 17.44 -8.32 12.51
C VAL A 449 18.48 -7.19 12.63
N ASN A 450 18.08 -5.96 12.31
CA ASN A 450 18.94 -4.77 12.28
C ASN A 450 18.78 -3.86 13.53
N GLY A 451 18.42 -4.42 14.68
CA GLY A 451 18.21 -3.66 15.91
C GLY A 451 16.74 -3.41 16.23
N ASP A 452 16.48 -2.61 17.26
CA ASP A 452 15.14 -2.27 17.72
C ASP A 452 14.87 -0.77 17.60
N PRO A 453 14.18 -0.31 16.53
CA PRO A 453 13.81 1.08 16.38
C PRO A 453 12.99 1.66 17.54
N ALA A 454 12.21 0.81 18.23
CA ALA A 454 11.41 1.24 19.37
C ALA A 454 12.30 1.65 20.55
N SER A 455 13.38 0.92 20.81
CA SER A 455 14.39 1.26 21.83
C SER A 455 15.10 2.57 21.52
N ALA A 456 15.46 2.82 20.26
CA ALA A 456 16.03 4.10 19.84
C ALA A 456 15.04 5.28 20.05
N LEU A 457 13.76 5.05 19.79
CA LEU A 457 12.72 6.07 20.04
C LEU A 457 12.49 6.33 21.53
N LEU A 458 12.68 5.33 22.40
CA LEU A 458 12.60 5.55 23.86
C LEU A 458 13.62 6.59 24.32
N GLU A 459 14.86 6.54 23.84
CA GLU A 459 15.89 7.54 24.17
C GLU A 459 15.51 8.95 23.68
N VAL A 460 14.95 9.06 22.49
CA VAL A 460 14.47 10.34 21.92
C VAL A 460 13.31 10.90 22.73
N LEU A 461 12.43 10.05 23.22
CA LEU A 461 11.14 10.42 23.81
C LEU A 461 11.18 10.50 25.34
N ASP A 462 12.21 9.96 25.99
CA ASP A 462 12.35 10.02 27.44
C ASP A 462 12.90 11.39 27.88
N PRO A 463 12.14 12.21 28.63
CA PRO A 463 12.61 13.51 29.11
C PRO A 463 13.85 13.45 30.01
N GLU A 464 14.18 12.29 30.58
CA GLU A 464 15.36 12.07 31.41
C GLU A 464 16.62 11.79 30.59
N GLN A 465 16.47 11.26 29.36
CA GLN A 465 17.56 10.82 28.49
C GLN A 465 17.74 11.71 27.25
N ASN A 466 16.69 12.38 26.77
CA ASN A 466 16.71 13.11 25.52
C ASN A 466 17.59 14.39 25.50
N ASN A 467 18.10 14.81 26.64
CA ASN A 467 19.08 15.88 26.73
C ASN A 467 20.47 15.46 26.21
N ALA A 468 20.74 14.17 26.09
CA ALA A 468 21.98 13.57 25.62
C ALA A 468 21.72 12.52 24.53
N PHE A 469 20.90 12.86 23.53
CA PHE A 469 20.60 11.94 22.42
C PHE A 469 21.84 11.72 21.54
N HIS A 470 22.32 10.47 21.50
CA HIS A 470 23.51 10.10 20.74
C HIS A 470 23.17 9.68 19.31
N ASP A 471 23.74 10.40 18.32
CA ASP A 471 23.68 10.01 16.91
C ASP A 471 25.02 9.40 16.48
N ASN A 472 24.97 8.16 15.97
CA ASN A 472 26.19 7.41 15.59
C ASN A 472 26.98 8.05 14.45
N ASN A 473 26.36 8.88 13.62
CA ASN A 473 27.06 9.59 12.55
C ASN A 473 27.74 10.86 13.09
N LEU A 474 27.06 11.58 13.97
CA LEU A 474 27.64 12.76 14.61
C LEU A 474 28.73 12.40 15.62
N ASP A 475 28.63 11.20 16.24
CA ASP A 475 29.54 10.72 17.31
C ASP A 475 29.62 11.73 18.47
N THR A 476 28.49 12.37 18.76
CA THR A 476 28.34 13.36 19.85
C THR A 476 26.85 13.43 20.21
N ASP A 477 26.59 13.91 21.41
CA ASP A 477 25.25 14.07 21.94
C ASP A 477 24.61 15.38 21.46
N TYR A 478 23.29 15.30 21.20
CA TYR A 478 22.47 16.45 20.84
C TYR A 478 21.31 16.62 21.83
N ASP A 479 21.18 17.83 22.38
CA ASP A 479 20.11 18.14 23.34
C ASP A 479 18.75 18.30 22.65
N LEU A 480 17.86 17.32 22.85
CA LEU A 480 16.48 17.32 22.38
C LEU A 480 15.47 17.75 23.46
N SER A 481 15.91 18.13 24.67
CA SER A 481 15.04 18.44 25.81
C SER A 481 14.08 19.61 25.57
N LYS A 482 14.37 20.47 24.60
CA LYS A 482 13.53 21.64 24.22
C LYS A 482 12.67 21.39 22.98
N VAL A 483 12.74 20.19 22.40
CA VAL A 483 11.88 19.76 21.29
C VAL A 483 10.52 19.35 21.84
N LEU A 484 9.46 19.84 21.24
CA LEU A 484 8.11 19.36 21.55
C LEU A 484 7.76 18.19 20.61
N PHE A 485 7.69 16.99 21.16
CA PHE A 485 7.28 15.82 20.42
C PHE A 485 5.76 15.62 20.52
N ILE A 486 5.12 15.37 19.36
CA ILE A 486 3.71 14.98 19.26
C ILE A 486 3.66 13.73 18.40
N ALA A 487 3.18 12.61 18.94
CA ALA A 487 3.00 11.37 18.21
C ALA A 487 1.58 11.30 17.61
N THR A 488 1.43 10.57 16.50
CA THR A 488 0.11 10.21 15.97
C THR A 488 0.00 8.70 15.82
N ALA A 489 -1.15 8.13 16.15
CA ALA A 489 -1.44 6.71 16.05
C ALA A 489 -2.87 6.46 15.54
N ASN A 490 -3.07 5.34 14.86
CA ASN A 490 -4.40 4.86 14.49
C ASN A 490 -4.85 3.69 15.36
N ASP A 491 -3.89 2.90 15.88
CA ASP A 491 -4.13 1.77 16.79
C ASP A 491 -3.14 1.81 17.95
N LEU A 492 -3.63 1.79 19.19
CA LEU A 492 -2.79 1.79 20.39
C LEU A 492 -2.22 0.40 20.70
N ASN A 493 -2.91 -0.66 20.27
CA ASN A 493 -2.52 -2.04 20.61
C ASN A 493 -1.20 -2.46 19.93
N THR A 494 -0.84 -1.81 18.86
CA THR A 494 0.41 -2.09 18.11
C THR A 494 1.60 -1.29 18.63
N ILE A 495 1.37 -0.29 19.49
CA ILE A 495 2.44 0.51 20.09
C ILE A 495 3.09 -0.29 21.21
N PRO A 496 4.45 -0.37 21.24
CA PRO A 496 5.17 -0.96 22.36
C PRO A 496 4.77 -0.31 23.70
N ARG A 497 4.45 -1.14 24.71
CA ARG A 497 4.04 -0.66 26.03
C ARG A 497 5.01 0.38 26.64
N PRO A 498 6.34 0.18 26.60
CA PRO A 498 7.28 1.16 27.14
C PRO A 498 7.20 2.54 26.49
N LEU A 499 6.85 2.61 25.20
CA LEU A 499 6.60 3.87 24.51
C LEU A 499 5.26 4.48 24.94
N LEU A 500 4.22 3.64 25.03
CA LEU A 500 2.88 4.10 25.41
C LEU A 500 2.85 4.67 26.84
N ASP A 501 3.59 4.08 27.79
CA ASP A 501 3.68 4.53 29.18
C ASP A 501 4.29 5.95 29.32
N ARG A 502 5.03 6.42 28.30
CA ARG A 502 5.60 7.77 28.27
C ARG A 502 4.74 8.78 27.55
N MET A 503 3.59 8.34 27.04
CA MET A 503 2.70 9.16 26.22
C MET A 503 1.42 9.50 26.97
N GLU A 504 0.98 10.72 26.83
CA GLU A 504 -0.37 11.12 27.17
C GLU A 504 -1.26 10.93 25.95
N VAL A 505 -2.15 9.95 26.00
CA VAL A 505 -3.03 9.61 24.87
C VAL A 505 -4.24 10.53 24.84
N ILE A 506 -4.40 11.25 23.73
CA ILE A 506 -5.55 12.14 23.48
C ILE A 506 -6.39 11.53 22.37
N PRO A 507 -7.60 11.03 22.66
CA PRO A 507 -8.47 10.45 21.66
C PRO A 507 -9.03 11.54 20.74
N VAL A 508 -8.86 11.35 19.43
CA VAL A 508 -9.40 12.18 18.37
C VAL A 508 -10.51 11.39 17.67
N SER A 509 -11.76 11.71 17.95
CA SER A 509 -12.91 11.02 17.35
C SER A 509 -13.09 11.37 15.88
N GLY A 510 -13.84 10.52 15.15
CA GLY A 510 -14.30 10.84 13.80
C GLY A 510 -15.25 12.03 13.77
N TYR A 511 -15.46 12.58 12.58
CA TYR A 511 -16.37 13.68 12.33
C TYR A 511 -17.77 13.18 11.95
N ILE A 512 -18.77 13.88 12.39
CA ILE A 512 -20.15 13.69 11.95
C ILE A 512 -20.40 14.40 10.61
N THR A 513 -21.53 14.10 9.95
CA THR A 513 -21.88 14.68 8.65
C THR A 513 -21.88 16.21 8.68
N GLU A 514 -22.45 16.81 9.72
CA GLU A 514 -22.51 18.25 9.91
C GLU A 514 -21.10 18.88 10.07
N GLU A 515 -20.24 18.25 10.85
CA GLU A 515 -18.85 18.68 11.02
C GLU A 515 -18.08 18.56 9.71
N LYS A 516 -18.25 17.44 8.98
CA LYS A 516 -17.64 17.24 7.64
C LYS A 516 -18.08 18.29 6.64
N ILE A 517 -19.36 18.69 6.65
CA ILE A 517 -19.88 19.78 5.81
C ILE A 517 -19.18 21.09 6.14
N GLU A 518 -19.06 21.43 7.42
CA GLU A 518 -18.40 22.68 7.82
C GLU A 518 -16.88 22.66 7.53
N ILE A 519 -16.22 21.53 7.76
CA ILE A 519 -14.81 21.33 7.37
C ILE A 519 -14.65 21.46 5.85
N ALA A 520 -15.53 20.84 5.08
CA ALA A 520 -15.50 20.93 3.62
C ALA A 520 -15.63 22.39 3.15
N LYS A 521 -16.60 23.14 3.69
CA LYS A 521 -16.83 24.54 3.31
C LYS A 521 -15.67 25.45 3.68
N ARG A 522 -15.12 25.29 4.90
CA ARG A 522 -14.12 26.23 5.44
C ARG A 522 -12.72 25.92 4.97
N HIS A 523 -12.40 24.65 4.73
CA HIS A 523 -11.02 24.21 4.50
C HIS A 523 -10.81 23.44 3.20
N LEU A 524 -11.61 22.38 2.92
CA LEU A 524 -11.34 21.52 1.79
C LEU A 524 -11.66 22.17 0.45
N VAL A 525 -12.86 22.74 0.31
CA VAL A 525 -13.31 23.36 -0.96
C VAL A 525 -12.41 24.54 -1.34
N PRO A 526 -12.11 25.52 -0.46
CA PRO A 526 -11.22 26.61 -0.80
C PRO A 526 -9.82 26.14 -1.26
N ARG A 527 -9.24 25.18 -0.51
CA ARG A 527 -7.93 24.62 -0.84
C ARG A 527 -7.92 23.89 -2.20
N GLU A 528 -8.97 23.10 -2.46
CA GLU A 528 -9.07 22.36 -3.72
C GLU A 528 -9.41 23.25 -4.93
N LEU A 529 -10.09 24.37 -4.72
CA LEU A 529 -10.27 25.40 -5.72
C LEU A 529 -8.93 26.05 -6.11
N GLU A 530 -8.11 26.40 -5.13
CA GLU A 530 -6.76 26.92 -5.33
C GLU A 530 -5.87 25.88 -6.05
N ASN A 531 -5.88 24.62 -5.60
CA ASN A 531 -5.12 23.54 -6.21
C ASN A 531 -5.49 23.26 -7.68
N THR A 532 -6.73 23.52 -8.06
CA THR A 532 -7.24 23.33 -9.44
C THR A 532 -7.20 24.60 -10.29
N GLY A 533 -6.86 25.76 -9.71
CA GLY A 533 -6.85 27.06 -10.38
C GLY A 533 -8.24 27.60 -10.73
N LEU A 534 -9.31 26.95 -10.26
CA LEU A 534 -10.69 27.37 -10.51
C LEU A 534 -11.09 28.62 -9.71
N ASP A 535 -10.41 28.92 -8.62
CA ASP A 535 -10.55 30.16 -7.84
C ASP A 535 -10.25 31.41 -8.66
N GLN A 536 -9.32 31.34 -9.62
CA GLN A 536 -8.95 32.45 -10.52
C GLN A 536 -9.98 32.65 -11.64
N VAL A 537 -10.62 31.56 -12.09
CA VAL A 537 -11.58 31.57 -13.21
C VAL A 537 -13.00 31.91 -12.73
N GLU A 538 -13.45 31.30 -11.63
CA GLU A 538 -14.77 31.51 -11.05
C GLU A 538 -14.64 31.59 -9.51
N PRO A 539 -14.30 32.76 -8.95
CA PRO A 539 -14.10 32.94 -7.50
C PRO A 539 -15.37 32.66 -6.65
N LYS A 540 -16.54 32.60 -7.29
CA LYS A 540 -17.82 32.33 -6.62
C LYS A 540 -18.24 30.86 -6.67
N LEU A 541 -17.42 29.98 -7.25
CA LEU A 541 -17.72 28.56 -7.35
C LEU A 541 -17.78 27.93 -5.95
N LYS A 542 -18.90 27.28 -5.65
CA LYS A 542 -19.10 26.64 -4.35
C LYS A 542 -20.01 25.42 -4.43
N PHE A 543 -19.81 24.50 -3.53
CA PHE A 543 -20.75 23.42 -3.29
C PHE A 543 -21.93 23.92 -2.46
N THR A 544 -23.14 23.49 -2.79
CA THR A 544 -24.31 23.70 -1.91
C THR A 544 -24.20 22.77 -0.68
N LYS A 545 -24.90 23.10 0.41
CA LYS A 545 -24.96 22.25 1.60
C LYS A 545 -25.46 20.85 1.24
N ALA A 546 -26.55 20.77 0.46
CA ALA A 546 -27.15 19.52 0.00
C ALA A 546 -26.19 18.69 -0.89
N SER A 547 -25.36 19.34 -1.72
CA SER A 547 -24.37 18.60 -2.53
C SER A 547 -23.25 18.03 -1.68
N LEU A 548 -22.73 18.76 -0.68
CA LEU A 548 -21.73 18.25 0.26
C LEU A 548 -22.30 17.08 1.09
N GLU A 549 -23.51 17.22 1.58
CA GLU A 549 -24.22 16.15 2.31
C GLU A 549 -24.33 14.89 1.44
N LYS A 550 -24.76 15.02 0.19
CA LYS A 550 -24.84 13.90 -0.76
C LYS A 550 -23.48 13.31 -1.10
N VAL A 551 -22.41 14.11 -1.19
CA VAL A 551 -21.04 13.57 -1.37
C VAL A 551 -20.62 12.77 -0.15
N ILE A 552 -20.86 13.27 1.05
CA ILE A 552 -20.51 12.60 2.31
C ILE A 552 -21.25 11.29 2.46
N GLU A 553 -22.57 11.29 2.24
CA GLU A 553 -23.42 10.12 2.49
C GLU A 553 -23.36 9.06 1.39
N ASN A 554 -23.20 9.46 0.12
CA ASN A 554 -23.33 8.55 -1.00
C ASN A 554 -22.00 8.26 -1.75
N TYR A 555 -20.94 9.04 -1.51
CA TYR A 555 -19.68 8.87 -2.20
C TYR A 555 -18.48 8.65 -1.28
N THR A 556 -18.68 8.75 0.05
CA THR A 556 -17.65 8.48 1.03
C THR A 556 -18.15 7.59 2.16
N ARG A 557 -17.26 6.73 2.68
CA ARG A 557 -17.52 5.89 3.86
C ARG A 557 -16.26 5.91 4.71
N GLU A 558 -16.15 6.92 5.58
CA GLU A 558 -14.96 7.16 6.42
C GLU A 558 -15.31 7.96 7.67
N SER A 559 -14.55 7.78 8.75
CA SER A 559 -14.65 8.60 9.96
C SER A 559 -14.06 9.99 9.78
N GLY A 560 -13.02 10.14 8.97
CA GLY A 560 -12.35 11.39 8.67
C GLY A 560 -12.91 12.12 7.47
N VAL A 561 -12.06 12.89 6.79
CA VAL A 561 -12.39 13.70 5.62
C VAL A 561 -11.47 13.48 4.42
N ARG A 562 -10.64 12.41 4.45
CA ARG A 562 -9.65 12.16 3.39
C ARG A 562 -10.28 11.69 2.07
N GLN A 563 -11.32 10.85 2.13
CA GLN A 563 -12.07 10.46 0.94
C GLN A 563 -12.92 11.61 0.43
N LEU A 564 -13.54 12.37 1.36
CA LEU A 564 -14.32 13.57 1.03
C LEU A 564 -13.46 14.57 0.24
N GLU A 565 -12.24 14.85 0.69
CA GLU A 565 -11.26 15.67 -0.02
C GLU A 565 -10.99 15.14 -1.43
N LYS A 566 -10.75 13.83 -1.59
CA LYS A 566 -10.53 13.20 -2.89
C LYS A 566 -11.73 13.33 -3.83
N GLN A 567 -12.95 13.21 -3.30
CA GLN A 567 -14.17 13.37 -4.11
C GLN A 567 -14.39 14.81 -4.52
N ILE A 568 -14.15 15.78 -3.62
CA ILE A 568 -14.19 17.21 -3.93
C ILE A 568 -13.16 17.53 -5.03
N ASN A 569 -11.92 17.09 -4.87
CA ASN A 569 -10.86 17.26 -5.87
C ASN A 569 -11.25 16.65 -7.23
N LYS A 570 -11.80 15.42 -7.23
CA LYS A 570 -12.28 14.75 -8.45
C LYS A 570 -13.36 15.56 -9.17
N ALA A 571 -14.33 16.11 -8.41
CA ALA A 571 -15.38 16.94 -8.98
C ALA A 571 -14.83 18.23 -9.60
N LEU A 572 -13.94 18.92 -8.86
CA LEU A 572 -13.32 20.17 -9.32
C LEU A 572 -12.41 19.96 -10.53
N ARG A 573 -11.63 18.89 -10.57
CA ARG A 573 -10.81 18.54 -11.75
C ARG A 573 -11.67 18.32 -13.01
N LYS A 574 -12.85 17.66 -12.87
CA LYS A 574 -13.75 17.51 -14.01
C LYS A 574 -14.35 18.84 -14.45
N LEU A 575 -14.62 19.75 -13.52
CA LEU A 575 -15.07 21.09 -13.86
C LEU A 575 -13.95 21.90 -14.52
N ALA A 576 -12.72 21.81 -14.03
CA ALA A 576 -11.56 22.44 -14.66
C ALA A 576 -11.32 21.92 -16.08
N PHE A 577 -11.47 20.61 -16.30
CA PHE A 577 -11.41 20.02 -17.64
C PHE A 577 -12.48 20.60 -18.57
N ARG A 578 -13.75 20.67 -18.11
CA ARG A 578 -14.83 21.26 -18.91
C ARG A 578 -14.58 22.74 -19.20
N GLN A 579 -14.10 23.50 -18.22
CA GLN A 579 -13.74 24.90 -18.42
C GLN A 579 -12.65 25.06 -19.48
N ALA A 580 -11.64 24.18 -19.47
CA ALA A 580 -10.57 24.21 -20.45
C ALA A 580 -11.03 23.79 -21.87
N THR A 581 -12.05 22.90 -21.96
CA THR A 581 -12.55 22.38 -23.23
C THR A 581 -13.65 23.27 -23.82
N ASP A 582 -14.61 23.66 -22.99
CA ASP A 582 -15.85 24.33 -23.43
C ASP A 582 -15.81 25.85 -23.21
N GLY A 583 -14.80 26.35 -22.50
CA GLY A 583 -14.62 27.78 -22.19
C GLY A 583 -15.60 28.34 -21.14
N GLN A 584 -16.51 27.51 -20.62
CA GLN A 584 -17.54 27.94 -19.68
C GLN A 584 -17.83 26.85 -18.63
N LEU A 585 -18.12 27.28 -17.41
CA LEU A 585 -18.64 26.41 -16.35
C LEU A 585 -20.18 26.34 -16.43
N PRO A 586 -20.78 25.17 -16.20
CA PRO A 586 -22.23 25.00 -16.25
C PRO A 586 -22.97 25.80 -15.18
N SER A 587 -22.32 26.12 -14.06
CA SER A 587 -22.87 26.92 -12.95
C SER A 587 -21.78 27.29 -11.95
N ASN A 588 -21.95 28.37 -11.20
CA ASN A 588 -21.12 28.74 -10.05
C ASN A 588 -21.54 28.01 -8.75
N LYS A 589 -22.61 27.19 -8.79
CA LYS A 589 -23.06 26.36 -7.66
C LYS A 589 -23.13 24.91 -8.11
N ILE A 590 -22.41 24.06 -7.39
CA ILE A 590 -22.43 22.61 -7.58
C ILE A 590 -23.64 22.07 -6.78
N THR A 591 -24.66 21.59 -7.50
CA THR A 591 -25.91 21.04 -6.93
C THR A 591 -25.87 19.51 -6.86
N PRO A 592 -26.72 18.85 -6.07
CA PRO A 592 -26.78 17.38 -5.97
C PRO A 592 -27.01 16.68 -7.32
N ASP A 593 -27.71 17.31 -8.27
CA ASP A 593 -28.01 16.73 -9.59
C ASP A 593 -26.81 16.69 -10.53
N MET A 594 -25.82 17.54 -10.29
CA MET A 594 -24.56 17.57 -11.05
C MET A 594 -23.60 16.45 -10.63
N LEU A 595 -23.74 15.91 -9.41
CA LEU A 595 -22.79 14.95 -8.83
C LEU A 595 -22.66 13.65 -9.65
N PRO A 596 -23.73 13.02 -10.15
CA PRO A 596 -23.59 11.82 -10.97
C PRO A 596 -22.76 12.06 -12.24
N GLY A 597 -22.86 13.25 -12.84
CA GLY A 597 -22.04 13.64 -14.00
C GLY A 597 -20.57 13.92 -13.64
N LEU A 598 -20.30 14.35 -12.41
CA LEU A 598 -18.95 14.68 -11.93
C LEU A 598 -18.25 13.49 -11.28
N LEU A 599 -18.96 12.70 -10.46
CA LEU A 599 -18.38 11.63 -9.64
C LEU A 599 -18.70 10.22 -10.13
N GLY A 600 -19.74 10.08 -10.97
CA GLY A 600 -20.31 8.81 -11.40
C GLY A 600 -21.52 8.43 -10.54
N LYS A 601 -22.04 7.20 -10.75
CA LYS A 601 -23.14 6.69 -9.92
C LYS A 601 -22.68 6.58 -8.46
N PRO A 602 -23.54 6.93 -7.49
CA PRO A 602 -23.22 6.81 -6.06
C PRO A 602 -22.94 5.34 -5.71
N PRO A 603 -21.77 5.05 -5.11
CA PRO A 603 -21.44 3.69 -4.69
C PRO A 603 -22.14 3.24 -3.41
N PHE A 604 -22.63 4.20 -2.61
CA PHE A 604 -23.30 3.91 -1.34
C PHE A 604 -24.73 4.45 -1.36
N TYR A 605 -25.62 3.66 -0.80
CA TYR A 605 -27.00 4.07 -0.55
C TYR A 605 -27.17 4.30 0.95
N ARG A 606 -28.10 5.18 1.32
CA ARG A 606 -28.38 5.49 2.72
C ARG A 606 -29.05 4.29 3.37
N ASP A 607 -28.55 3.88 4.53
CA ASP A 607 -29.25 2.93 5.38
C ASP A 607 -30.53 3.60 5.91
N ILE A 608 -31.66 3.08 5.53
CA ILE A 608 -32.96 3.58 5.95
C ILE A 608 -33.58 2.52 6.84
N TYR A 609 -34.20 2.94 7.96
CA TYR A 609 -34.98 2.07 8.80
C TYR A 609 -36.10 1.38 7.98
N GLN A 610 -36.11 0.03 7.99
CA GLN A 610 -36.96 -0.77 7.11
C GLN A 610 -38.38 -1.04 7.68
N GLY A 611 -38.69 -0.50 8.86
CA GLY A 611 -39.99 -0.78 9.52
C GLY A 611 -39.92 -1.95 10.50
N ASN A 612 -41.11 -2.36 10.98
CA ASN A 612 -41.27 -3.43 11.98
C ASN A 612 -42.33 -4.47 11.58
N ASP A 613 -42.54 -4.69 10.30
CA ASP A 613 -43.63 -5.54 9.78
C ASP A 613 -43.37 -7.04 9.95
N TYR A 614 -42.16 -7.41 10.22
CA TYR A 614 -41.73 -8.81 10.39
C TYR A 614 -41.31 -9.11 11.83
N ALA A 615 -41.69 -10.30 12.34
CA ALA A 615 -41.20 -10.79 13.62
C ALA A 615 -39.74 -11.18 13.51
N GLY A 616 -39.00 -10.99 14.60
CA GLY A 616 -37.57 -11.34 14.64
C GLY A 616 -36.64 -10.35 13.95
N VAL A 617 -37.12 -9.21 13.43
CA VAL A 617 -36.29 -8.16 12.83
C VAL A 617 -36.16 -7.00 13.80
N VAL A 618 -34.92 -6.76 14.26
CA VAL A 618 -34.59 -5.70 15.24
C VAL A 618 -33.42 -4.89 14.77
N THR A 619 -33.51 -3.57 14.98
CA THR A 619 -32.42 -2.65 14.63
C THR A 619 -31.44 -2.50 15.78
N GLY A 620 -30.20 -2.82 15.54
CA GLY A 620 -29.07 -2.58 16.43
C GLY A 620 -28.22 -1.39 15.99
N LEU A 621 -27.31 -0.97 16.86
CA LEU A 621 -26.34 0.09 16.59
C LEU A 621 -24.93 -0.44 16.69
N ALA A 622 -24.17 -0.32 15.62
CA ALA A 622 -22.77 -0.69 15.55
C ALA A 622 -21.88 0.55 15.46
N TRP A 623 -20.65 0.37 15.91
CA TRP A 623 -19.56 1.30 15.69
C TRP A 623 -18.44 0.58 14.94
N THR A 624 -17.95 1.22 13.89
CA THR A 624 -16.87 0.72 13.03
C THR A 624 -15.77 1.76 12.89
N SER A 625 -14.64 1.37 12.31
CA SER A 625 -13.55 2.29 12.01
C SER A 625 -13.96 3.44 11.06
N VAL A 626 -15.10 3.32 10.39
CA VAL A 626 -15.64 4.33 9.47
C VAL A 626 -16.76 5.18 10.07
N GLY A 627 -17.21 4.87 11.29
CA GLY A 627 -18.26 5.60 12.01
C GLY A 627 -19.34 4.68 12.55
N GLY A 628 -20.45 5.29 13.02
CA GLY A 628 -21.62 4.54 13.47
C GLY A 628 -22.48 4.09 12.29
N GLU A 629 -23.05 2.89 12.38
CA GLU A 629 -23.95 2.29 11.41
C GLU A 629 -25.15 1.65 12.14
N ILE A 630 -26.30 1.59 11.47
CA ILE A 630 -27.39 0.73 11.92
C ILE A 630 -27.14 -0.67 11.37
N LEU A 631 -27.52 -1.68 12.11
CA LEU A 631 -27.51 -3.06 11.63
C LEU A 631 -28.83 -3.73 11.95
N PHE A 632 -29.30 -4.57 11.03
CA PHE A 632 -30.49 -5.38 11.25
C PHE A 632 -30.06 -6.74 11.77
N ILE A 633 -30.78 -7.22 12.80
CA ILE A 633 -30.65 -8.58 13.29
C ILE A 633 -31.98 -9.27 12.93
N GLU A 634 -31.88 -10.32 12.15
CA GLU A 634 -33.01 -11.08 11.67
C GLU A 634 -32.95 -12.48 12.26
N THR A 635 -33.97 -12.85 13.04
CA THR A 635 -34.14 -14.20 13.56
C THR A 635 -35.29 -14.90 12.84
N SER A 636 -35.00 -16.07 12.29
CA SER A 636 -35.97 -16.93 11.62
C SER A 636 -36.03 -18.29 12.33
N LEU A 637 -37.24 -18.83 12.42
CA LEU A 637 -37.52 -20.11 13.02
C LEU A 637 -37.94 -21.11 11.95
N SER A 638 -37.42 -22.34 12.00
CA SER A 638 -37.76 -23.41 11.06
C SER A 638 -37.93 -24.74 11.79
N LYS A 639 -38.91 -25.57 11.40
CA LYS A 639 -39.08 -26.89 11.99
C LYS A 639 -37.81 -27.74 11.80
N GLY A 640 -37.34 -28.38 12.88
CA GLY A 640 -36.14 -29.21 12.88
C GLY A 640 -36.02 -30.04 14.15
N LYS A 641 -35.38 -31.17 14.09
CA LYS A 641 -35.35 -32.17 15.20
C LYS A 641 -34.27 -31.92 16.25
N ALA A 642 -33.53 -30.80 16.22
CA ALA A 642 -32.33 -30.67 17.05
C ALA A 642 -32.10 -29.31 17.70
N GLY A 643 -33.07 -28.37 17.61
CA GLY A 643 -32.89 -27.03 18.24
C GLY A 643 -31.60 -26.29 17.82
N LYS A 644 -31.15 -26.49 16.57
CA LYS A 644 -29.86 -26.00 16.09
C LYS A 644 -29.85 -24.46 15.96
N LEU A 645 -28.84 -23.85 16.60
CA LEU A 645 -28.52 -22.43 16.33
C LEU A 645 -27.63 -22.32 15.09
N THR A 646 -28.04 -21.53 14.13
CA THR A 646 -27.25 -21.18 12.95
C THR A 646 -27.02 -19.68 12.94
N LEU A 647 -25.76 -19.25 12.76
CA LEU A 647 -25.35 -17.86 12.72
C LEU A 647 -24.74 -17.53 11.36
N THR A 648 -25.21 -16.49 10.70
CA THR A 648 -24.71 -16.02 9.39
C THR A 648 -24.59 -14.51 9.34
N GLY A 649 -23.74 -13.97 8.44
CA GLY A 649 -23.53 -12.53 8.27
C GLY A 649 -22.09 -12.06 8.52
N ASN A 650 -21.10 -12.96 8.42
CA ASN A 650 -19.69 -12.67 8.64
C ASN A 650 -19.42 -12.14 10.06
N LEU A 651 -19.91 -12.89 11.07
CA LEU A 651 -19.81 -12.53 12.47
C LEU A 651 -18.45 -12.97 13.04
N GLY A 652 -17.80 -12.09 13.77
CA GLY A 652 -16.61 -12.41 14.58
C GLY A 652 -16.95 -13.27 15.80
N ASP A 653 -15.94 -13.74 16.51
CA ASP A 653 -16.12 -14.72 17.58
C ASP A 653 -16.82 -14.12 18.80
N VAL A 654 -16.54 -12.85 19.14
CA VAL A 654 -17.21 -12.15 20.25
C VAL A 654 -18.71 -11.98 19.98
N MET A 655 -19.08 -11.66 18.74
CA MET A 655 -20.50 -11.52 18.39
C MET A 655 -21.23 -12.86 18.33
N LYS A 656 -20.55 -13.94 17.93
CA LYS A 656 -21.10 -15.31 18.01
C LYS A 656 -21.33 -15.74 19.45
N GLU A 657 -20.37 -15.46 20.34
CA GLU A 657 -20.52 -15.70 21.77
C GLU A 657 -21.70 -14.92 22.38
N SER A 658 -21.82 -13.63 22.03
CA SER A 658 -22.94 -12.79 22.44
C SER A 658 -24.29 -13.36 21.98
N ALA A 659 -24.37 -13.97 20.80
CA ALA A 659 -25.58 -14.60 20.28
C ALA A 659 -25.93 -15.88 21.09
N VAL A 660 -24.94 -16.66 21.48
CA VAL A 660 -25.13 -17.83 22.35
C VAL A 660 -25.63 -17.40 23.72
N ILE A 661 -25.01 -16.39 24.35
CA ILE A 661 -25.41 -15.85 25.65
C ILE A 661 -26.87 -15.35 25.60
N ALA A 662 -27.22 -14.59 24.53
CA ALA A 662 -28.58 -14.09 24.34
C ALA A 662 -29.61 -15.23 24.22
N LEU A 663 -29.28 -16.31 23.47
CA LEU A 663 -30.14 -17.48 23.32
C LEU A 663 -30.34 -18.21 24.66
N GLU A 664 -29.28 -18.48 25.40
CA GLU A 664 -29.35 -19.16 26.71
C GLU A 664 -30.12 -18.31 27.73
N TYR A 665 -30.00 -16.98 27.70
CA TYR A 665 -30.82 -16.12 28.52
C TYR A 665 -32.31 -16.24 28.17
N VAL A 666 -32.66 -16.22 26.87
CA VAL A 666 -34.04 -16.35 26.41
C VAL A 666 -34.61 -17.71 26.81
N LYS A 667 -33.86 -18.82 26.68
CA LYS A 667 -34.26 -20.15 27.13
C LYS A 667 -34.54 -20.19 28.63
N ALA A 668 -33.67 -19.59 29.44
CA ALA A 668 -33.81 -19.59 30.89
C ALA A 668 -35.01 -18.74 31.38
N HIS A 669 -35.50 -17.80 30.57
CA HIS A 669 -36.59 -16.89 30.90
C HIS A 669 -37.79 -16.98 29.95
N ILE A 670 -37.97 -18.14 29.34
CA ILE A 670 -39.00 -18.38 28.32
C ILE A 670 -40.40 -18.20 28.84
N ASP A 671 -40.64 -18.50 30.11
CA ASP A 671 -41.90 -18.32 30.79
C ASP A 671 -42.35 -16.86 30.83
N ALA A 672 -41.45 -15.91 30.94
CA ALA A 672 -41.73 -14.49 30.89
C ALA A 672 -42.24 -14.02 29.51
N LEU A 673 -41.96 -14.80 28.45
CA LEU A 673 -42.46 -14.57 27.12
C LEU A 673 -43.75 -15.33 26.81
N GLY A 674 -44.22 -16.19 27.73
CA GLY A 674 -45.42 -17.00 27.54
C GLY A 674 -45.30 -18.05 26.45
N VAL A 675 -44.09 -18.57 26.20
CA VAL A 675 -43.79 -19.50 25.12
C VAL A 675 -43.37 -20.85 25.69
N ASP A 676 -43.82 -21.94 25.06
CA ASP A 676 -43.51 -23.30 25.47
C ASP A 676 -42.02 -23.61 25.23
N TYR A 677 -41.30 -24.06 26.30
CA TYR A 677 -39.86 -24.36 26.22
C TYR A 677 -39.50 -25.47 25.21
N ARG A 678 -40.43 -26.39 24.91
CA ARG A 678 -40.26 -27.51 23.97
C ARG A 678 -40.06 -27.03 22.52
N LEU A 679 -40.35 -25.76 22.24
CA LEU A 679 -40.03 -25.17 20.93
C LEU A 679 -38.54 -25.25 20.63
N PHE A 680 -37.67 -25.14 21.61
CA PHE A 680 -36.21 -25.22 21.39
C PHE A 680 -35.73 -26.62 20.97
N ASP A 681 -36.48 -27.66 21.21
CA ASP A 681 -36.17 -29.02 20.79
C ASP A 681 -36.70 -29.34 19.37
N GLN A 682 -37.73 -28.62 18.93
CA GLN A 682 -38.46 -28.91 17.70
C GLN A 682 -38.27 -27.85 16.61
N TRP A 683 -37.66 -26.71 16.93
CA TRP A 683 -37.44 -25.63 16.00
C TRP A 683 -35.97 -25.23 15.99
N ASN A 684 -35.40 -25.13 14.77
CA ASN A 684 -34.08 -24.54 14.56
C ASN A 684 -34.19 -23.02 14.56
N ILE A 685 -33.17 -22.38 15.10
CA ILE A 685 -33.04 -20.92 15.17
C ILE A 685 -31.95 -20.48 14.23
N HIS A 686 -32.26 -19.56 13.33
CA HIS A 686 -31.29 -18.95 12.45
C HIS A 686 -31.24 -17.45 12.69
N ILE A 687 -30.08 -16.95 13.11
CA ILE A 687 -29.82 -15.51 13.27
C ILE A 687 -28.95 -15.08 12.10
N HIS A 688 -29.44 -14.12 11.35
CA HIS A 688 -28.74 -13.51 10.23
C HIS A 688 -28.52 -12.03 10.47
N VAL A 689 -27.31 -11.55 10.19
CA VAL A 689 -27.01 -10.11 10.17
C VAL A 689 -26.62 -9.75 8.74
N PRO A 690 -27.50 -9.07 8.00
CA PRO A 690 -27.28 -8.69 6.60
C PRO A 690 -25.96 -7.95 6.36
N GLU A 691 -25.55 -7.80 5.08
CA GLU A 691 -24.29 -7.21 4.64
C GLU A 691 -23.05 -8.06 5.00
N GLY A 692 -23.04 -9.33 4.61
CA GLY A 692 -21.95 -10.28 4.88
C GLY A 692 -20.56 -9.89 4.31
N ALA A 693 -20.50 -8.90 3.44
CA ALA A 693 -19.23 -8.37 2.93
C ALA A 693 -18.42 -7.59 4.00
N THR A 694 -19.08 -7.07 5.04
CA THR A 694 -18.44 -6.32 6.13
C THR A 694 -18.35 -7.22 7.36
N PRO A 695 -17.14 -7.51 7.90
CA PRO A 695 -16.99 -8.22 9.16
C PRO A 695 -17.64 -7.45 10.30
N LYS A 696 -18.38 -8.18 11.17
CA LYS A 696 -19.06 -7.61 12.33
C LYS A 696 -18.63 -8.36 13.57
N ASP A 697 -18.10 -7.65 14.55
CA ASP A 697 -17.67 -8.22 15.82
C ASP A 697 -17.97 -7.28 16.99
N GLY A 698 -18.12 -7.84 18.18
CA GLY A 698 -18.33 -7.11 19.41
C GLY A 698 -19.57 -7.56 20.19
N PRO A 699 -19.59 -7.34 21.51
CA PRO A 699 -20.65 -7.80 22.41
C PRO A 699 -21.88 -6.88 22.41
N SER A 700 -21.81 -5.69 21.81
CA SER A 700 -22.82 -4.61 21.93
C SER A 700 -24.17 -4.89 21.26
N ALA A 701 -24.30 -6.01 20.54
CA ALA A 701 -25.53 -6.46 19.92
C ALA A 701 -26.36 -7.38 20.83
N GLY A 702 -25.90 -7.72 22.02
CA GLY A 702 -26.52 -8.73 22.89
C GLY A 702 -28.00 -8.50 23.19
N ILE A 703 -28.39 -7.30 23.62
CA ILE A 703 -29.81 -6.96 23.86
C ILE A 703 -30.63 -6.97 22.57
N THR A 704 -30.02 -6.61 21.43
CA THR A 704 -30.67 -6.61 20.12
C THR A 704 -30.97 -8.03 19.66
N ILE A 705 -30.01 -8.97 19.86
CA ILE A 705 -30.19 -10.38 19.54
C ILE A 705 -31.23 -11.02 20.46
N ALA A 706 -31.19 -10.73 21.77
CA ALA A 706 -32.18 -11.23 22.71
C ALA A 706 -33.61 -10.76 22.38
N THR A 707 -33.78 -9.49 21.96
CA THR A 707 -35.04 -8.96 21.54
C THR A 707 -35.51 -9.52 20.20
N SER A 708 -34.60 -9.78 19.27
CA SER A 708 -34.91 -10.42 17.99
C SER A 708 -35.41 -11.86 18.20
N LEU A 709 -34.76 -12.62 19.09
CA LEU A 709 -35.21 -13.95 19.51
C LEU A 709 -36.60 -13.92 20.17
N ALA A 710 -36.80 -13.00 21.12
CA ALA A 710 -38.07 -12.84 21.80
C ALA A 710 -39.23 -12.44 20.84
N SER A 711 -38.97 -11.53 19.89
CA SER A 711 -39.94 -11.15 18.85
C SER A 711 -40.26 -12.34 17.93
N ALA A 712 -39.25 -13.12 17.51
CA ALA A 712 -39.46 -14.29 16.65
C ALA A 712 -40.24 -15.40 17.34
N LEU A 713 -39.98 -15.64 18.65
CA LEU A 713 -40.68 -16.66 19.45
C LEU A 713 -42.11 -16.26 19.80
N THR A 714 -42.35 -14.99 20.06
CA THR A 714 -43.69 -14.48 20.42
C THR A 714 -44.49 -14.00 19.21
N GLN A 715 -43.88 -13.81 18.04
CA GLN A 715 -44.46 -13.23 16.85
C GLN A 715 -44.97 -11.78 17.04
N ARG A 716 -44.49 -11.14 18.12
CA ARG A 716 -44.86 -9.74 18.47
C ARG A 716 -43.96 -8.76 17.68
N LYS A 717 -44.58 -7.64 17.26
CA LYS A 717 -43.84 -6.57 16.59
C LYS A 717 -42.91 -5.87 17.54
N VAL A 718 -41.76 -5.45 17.04
CA VAL A 718 -40.87 -4.52 17.75
C VAL A 718 -41.34 -3.08 17.51
N ARG A 719 -41.23 -2.21 18.50
CA ARG A 719 -41.60 -0.78 18.44
C ARG A 719 -40.93 -0.10 17.23
N LYS A 720 -41.76 0.69 16.50
CA LYS A 720 -41.26 1.45 15.33
C LYS A 720 -40.18 2.46 15.71
N ASN A 721 -39.28 2.74 14.77
CA ASN A 721 -38.20 3.72 14.87
C ASN A 721 -37.37 3.58 16.15
N THR A 722 -37.22 2.35 16.64
CA THR A 722 -36.40 1.99 17.82
C THR A 722 -35.16 1.26 17.39
N ALA A 723 -34.04 1.66 17.97
CA ALA A 723 -32.78 0.91 17.88
C ALA A 723 -32.24 0.65 19.28
N MET A 724 -31.35 -0.34 19.39
CA MET A 724 -30.81 -0.69 20.70
C MET A 724 -29.34 -1.07 20.63
N THR A 725 -28.65 -0.90 21.76
CA THR A 725 -27.25 -1.32 21.93
C THR A 725 -26.97 -1.60 23.39
N GLY A 726 -26.32 -2.71 23.67
CA GLY A 726 -25.97 -3.15 25.02
C GLY A 726 -25.44 -4.56 25.00
N GLU A 727 -24.47 -4.83 25.83
CA GLU A 727 -23.99 -6.18 26.11
C GLU A 727 -24.93 -6.88 27.10
N ILE A 728 -25.14 -8.17 26.96
CA ILE A 728 -25.97 -8.98 27.83
C ILE A 728 -25.13 -9.97 28.62
N THR A 729 -25.45 -10.16 29.88
CA THR A 729 -24.93 -11.27 30.71
C THR A 729 -25.91 -12.42 30.80
N LEU A 730 -25.47 -13.61 31.20
CA LEU A 730 -26.32 -14.79 31.46
C LEU A 730 -27.41 -14.53 32.50
N ARG A 731 -27.26 -13.52 33.36
CA ARG A 731 -28.25 -13.11 34.37
C ARG A 731 -29.18 -11.99 33.86
N GLY A 732 -29.05 -11.63 32.60
CA GLY A 732 -29.86 -10.58 31.98
C GLY A 732 -29.50 -9.14 32.36
N LYS A 733 -28.37 -8.91 33.06
CA LYS A 733 -27.88 -7.55 33.28
C LYS A 733 -27.39 -6.97 31.95
N VAL A 734 -27.74 -5.74 31.68
CA VAL A 734 -27.26 -4.97 30.52
C VAL A 734 -26.00 -4.20 30.94
N LEU A 735 -24.93 -4.38 30.20
CA LEU A 735 -23.64 -3.72 30.44
C LEU A 735 -23.41 -2.56 29.47
N PRO A 736 -22.61 -1.55 29.89
CA PRO A 736 -22.30 -0.39 29.06
C PRO A 736 -21.42 -0.77 27.86
N VAL A 737 -21.57 0.00 26.78
CA VAL A 737 -20.87 -0.22 25.51
C VAL A 737 -20.24 1.07 25.01
N GLY A 738 -19.19 0.95 24.18
CA GLY A 738 -18.48 2.08 23.60
C GLY A 738 -19.12 2.62 22.32
N GLY A 739 -18.57 3.74 21.82
CA GLY A 739 -18.98 4.35 20.55
C GLY A 739 -20.37 4.99 20.58
N ILE A 740 -20.81 5.48 21.75
CA ILE A 740 -22.18 5.99 21.96
C ILE A 740 -22.47 7.20 21.05
N LYS A 741 -21.54 8.12 20.90
CA LYS A 741 -21.73 9.31 20.01
C LYS A 741 -22.00 8.86 18.57
N GLU A 742 -21.16 7.99 18.04
CA GLU A 742 -21.26 7.49 16.66
C GLU A 742 -22.56 6.69 16.44
N LYS A 743 -22.93 5.85 17.42
CA LYS A 743 -24.17 5.06 17.40
C LYS A 743 -25.42 5.95 17.38
N ILE A 744 -25.50 6.97 18.24
CA ILE A 744 -26.60 7.93 18.28
C ILE A 744 -26.74 8.66 16.94
N LEU A 745 -25.62 9.07 16.36
CA LEU A 745 -25.63 9.78 15.09
C LEU A 745 -26.05 8.89 13.91
N ALA A 746 -25.68 7.62 13.95
CA ALA A 746 -26.17 6.64 12.98
C ALA A 746 -27.69 6.44 13.10
N ALA A 747 -28.19 6.25 14.30
CA ALA A 747 -29.62 6.14 14.58
C ALA A 747 -30.38 7.36 14.06
N LYS A 748 -29.90 8.56 14.37
CA LYS A 748 -30.53 9.83 13.94
C LYS A 748 -30.56 9.94 12.40
N ARG A 749 -29.47 9.58 11.70
CA ARG A 749 -29.40 9.55 10.22
C ARG A 749 -30.40 8.57 9.62
N ALA A 750 -30.63 7.43 10.28
CA ALA A 750 -31.56 6.40 9.84
C ALA A 750 -33.04 6.75 10.14
N GLY A 751 -33.30 7.86 10.83
CA GLY A 751 -34.67 8.31 11.21
C GLY A 751 -35.20 7.62 12.46
N ILE A 752 -34.31 7.03 13.29
CA ILE A 752 -34.65 6.42 14.58
C ILE A 752 -34.89 7.52 15.62
N THR A 753 -35.98 7.38 16.37
CA THR A 753 -36.41 8.35 17.39
C THR A 753 -36.19 7.85 18.81
N ASP A 754 -36.07 6.53 18.98
CA ASP A 754 -35.96 5.90 20.29
C ASP A 754 -34.73 4.99 20.33
N ILE A 755 -33.87 5.18 21.34
CA ILE A 755 -32.68 4.37 21.53
C ILE A 755 -32.70 3.74 22.91
N VAL A 756 -32.63 2.40 22.97
CA VAL A 756 -32.52 1.62 24.20
C VAL A 756 -31.06 1.30 24.47
N MET A 757 -30.55 1.61 25.66
CA MET A 757 -29.15 1.36 26.03
C MET A 757 -28.98 1.16 27.55
N CYS A 758 -27.81 0.67 27.95
CA CYS A 758 -27.44 0.50 29.35
C CYS A 758 -27.56 1.83 30.13
N ALA A 759 -28.11 1.75 31.37
CA ALA A 759 -28.22 2.91 32.27
C ALA A 759 -26.87 3.59 32.53
N GLU A 760 -25.79 2.83 32.64
CA GLU A 760 -24.46 3.36 32.85
C GLU A 760 -23.92 4.21 31.67
N ASN A 761 -24.48 4.05 30.45
CA ASN A 761 -24.15 4.90 29.30
C ASN A 761 -24.81 6.28 29.31
N GLN A 762 -25.67 6.58 30.31
CA GLN A 762 -26.28 7.92 30.47
C GLN A 762 -25.21 9.01 30.53
N ARG A 763 -24.12 8.77 31.25
CA ARG A 763 -23.00 9.71 31.36
C ARG A 763 -22.37 10.02 29.98
N ASP A 764 -22.23 9.01 29.12
CA ASP A 764 -21.65 9.17 27.78
C ASP A 764 -22.59 10.00 26.89
N VAL A 765 -23.92 9.81 27.05
CA VAL A 765 -24.95 10.60 26.36
C VAL A 765 -24.94 12.06 26.83
N GLU A 766 -24.78 12.30 28.13
CA GLU A 766 -24.75 13.65 28.70
C GLU A 766 -23.58 14.49 28.22
N GLU A 767 -22.43 13.85 27.92
CA GLU A 767 -21.27 14.50 27.35
C GLU A 767 -21.45 14.93 25.88
N ILE A 768 -22.45 14.38 25.17
CA ILE A 768 -22.74 14.75 23.78
C ILE A 768 -23.49 16.06 23.72
N PRO A 769 -23.07 17.05 22.92
CA PRO A 769 -23.76 18.32 22.78
C PRO A 769 -25.24 18.15 22.42
N GLU A 770 -26.12 18.99 22.99
CA GLU A 770 -27.55 18.89 22.84
C GLU A 770 -28.04 18.90 21.40
N ILE A 771 -27.37 19.64 20.52
CA ILE A 771 -27.69 19.70 19.08
C ILE A 771 -27.71 18.30 18.42
N TYR A 772 -26.89 17.36 18.91
CA TYR A 772 -26.81 15.99 18.38
C TYR A 772 -27.83 15.05 19.03
N ARG A 773 -28.23 15.31 20.28
CA ARG A 773 -29.23 14.55 21.01
C ARG A 773 -30.70 14.94 20.67
N LYS A 774 -30.90 16.15 20.17
CA LYS A 774 -32.24 16.69 19.85
C LYS A 774 -32.95 15.80 18.83
N GLY A 775 -34.20 15.38 19.18
CA GLY A 775 -35.06 14.54 18.34
C GLY A 775 -34.86 13.04 18.53
N VAL A 776 -34.08 12.63 19.52
CA VAL A 776 -33.92 11.24 19.96
C VAL A 776 -34.26 11.13 21.43
N THR A 777 -35.07 10.11 21.77
CA THR A 777 -35.43 9.75 23.15
C THR A 777 -34.55 8.57 23.58
N PHE A 778 -33.96 8.68 24.76
CA PHE A 778 -33.09 7.64 25.33
C PHE A 778 -33.81 6.88 26.41
N HIS A 779 -33.84 5.54 26.29
CA HIS A 779 -34.40 4.61 27.24
C HIS A 779 -33.28 3.85 27.92
N TYR A 780 -33.02 4.20 29.18
CA TYR A 780 -31.96 3.62 29.97
C TYR A 780 -32.44 2.39 30.71
N VAL A 781 -31.77 1.26 30.53
CA VAL A 781 -32.16 -0.05 31.07
C VAL A 781 -31.02 -0.69 31.85
N GLU A 782 -31.36 -1.47 32.87
CA GLU A 782 -30.42 -2.25 33.69
C GLU A 782 -30.47 -3.76 33.37
N ASN A 783 -31.63 -4.22 32.87
CA ASN A 783 -31.82 -5.64 32.55
C ASN A 783 -32.63 -5.83 31.27
N VAL A 784 -32.55 -7.02 30.71
CA VAL A 784 -33.19 -7.39 29.43
C VAL A 784 -34.70 -7.37 29.50
N GLN A 785 -35.30 -7.65 30.68
CA GLN A 785 -36.76 -7.60 30.85
C GLN A 785 -37.28 -6.18 30.55
N GLN A 786 -36.58 -5.14 31.05
CA GLN A 786 -36.96 -3.75 30.75
C GLN A 786 -36.84 -3.43 29.26
N VAL A 787 -35.86 -4.07 28.57
CA VAL A 787 -35.75 -3.92 27.10
C VAL A 787 -36.97 -4.50 26.41
N TRP A 788 -37.40 -5.71 26.81
CA TRP A 788 -38.57 -6.36 26.23
C TRP A 788 -39.87 -5.63 26.54
N ASP A 789 -40.07 -5.18 27.78
CA ASP A 789 -41.24 -4.42 28.20
C ASP A 789 -41.40 -3.13 27.39
N PHE A 790 -40.29 -2.49 27.00
CA PHE A 790 -40.35 -1.30 26.16
C PHE A 790 -40.44 -1.65 24.67
N ALA A 791 -39.61 -2.57 24.17
CA ALA A 791 -39.39 -2.78 22.74
C ALA A 791 -40.45 -3.69 22.10
N LEU A 792 -40.99 -4.70 22.81
CA LEU A 792 -42.00 -5.60 22.28
C LEU A 792 -43.39 -4.97 22.46
N THR A 793 -44.14 -4.85 21.38
CA THR A 793 -45.54 -4.37 21.44
C THR A 793 -46.50 -5.55 21.67
N ASP A 794 -47.75 -5.28 22.02
CA ASP A 794 -48.77 -6.33 22.11
C ASP A 794 -49.33 -6.74 20.72
N GLU A 795 -48.93 -6.03 19.66
CA GLU A 795 -49.38 -6.32 18.31
C GLU A 795 -48.60 -7.49 17.72
N LEU A 796 -49.30 -8.46 17.15
CA LEU A 796 -48.72 -9.50 16.34
C LEU A 796 -48.39 -8.97 14.93
N VAL A 797 -47.42 -9.63 14.26
CA VAL A 797 -47.15 -9.37 12.85
C VAL A 797 -48.33 -9.77 11.96
N ALA A 798 -48.43 -9.21 10.75
CA ALA A 798 -49.59 -9.44 9.85
C ALA A 798 -49.80 -10.95 9.50
N HIS A 799 -48.75 -11.71 9.45
CA HIS A 799 -48.75 -13.15 9.14
C HIS A 799 -47.92 -13.94 10.16
N PRO A 800 -48.50 -14.14 11.39
CA PRO A 800 -47.75 -14.82 12.45
C PRO A 800 -47.57 -16.30 12.11
N VAL A 801 -46.33 -16.80 12.30
CA VAL A 801 -46.05 -18.22 12.16
C VAL A 801 -46.65 -18.95 13.38
N GLN A 802 -47.44 -19.97 13.11
CA GLN A 802 -47.98 -20.82 14.19
C GLN A 802 -46.86 -21.75 14.71
N LEU A 803 -46.33 -21.46 15.86
CA LEU A 803 -45.31 -22.25 16.53
C LEU A 803 -46.00 -23.43 17.26
N VAL A 804 -46.28 -24.52 16.57
CA VAL A 804 -46.92 -25.70 17.15
C VAL A 804 -45.84 -26.63 17.70
N VAL A 805 -46.01 -27.03 18.96
CA VAL A 805 -45.22 -28.12 19.58
C VAL A 805 -45.96 -29.45 19.35
N GLU A 806 -45.28 -30.37 18.66
CA GLU A 806 -45.78 -31.72 18.46
C GLU A 806 -45.58 -32.56 19.75
N GLU A 807 -46.63 -33.19 20.27
CA GLU A 807 -46.49 -34.11 21.40
C GLU A 807 -45.70 -35.35 20.95
N THR A 808 -44.58 -35.60 21.64
CA THR A 808 -43.79 -36.83 21.42
C THR A 808 -44.60 -38.05 21.86
N THR A 809 -44.49 -39.13 21.10
CA THR A 809 -45.24 -40.40 21.29
C THR A 809 -45.12 -40.97 22.69
N ASP A 810 -44.07 -40.66 23.42
CA ASP A 810 -43.84 -41.14 24.82
C ASP A 810 -44.81 -40.50 25.84
N GLN A 811 -45.41 -39.32 25.58
CA GLN A 811 -46.37 -38.70 26.48
C GLN A 811 -47.86 -39.14 26.21
N LYS A 812 -48.14 -39.85 25.12
CA LYS A 812 -49.44 -40.41 24.83
C LYS A 812 -49.70 -41.70 25.66
N GLU A 813 -48.65 -42.37 26.07
CA GLU A 813 -48.79 -43.58 26.92
C GLU A 813 -49.04 -43.28 28.42
N GLU A 814 -48.58 -42.15 28.96
CA GLU A 814 -48.81 -41.76 30.32
C GLU A 814 -50.20 -41.14 30.59
N LYS A 815 -50.89 -40.60 29.61
CA LYS A 815 -52.23 -40.05 29.71
C LYS A 815 -53.33 -41.10 29.43
N GLY A 816 -52.99 -42.36 29.14
CA GLY A 816 -53.89 -43.44 28.83
C GLY A 816 -53.98 -44.50 29.91
N GLN A 817 -53.39 -44.26 31.12
CA GLN A 817 -53.57 -45.13 32.29
C GLN A 817 -54.49 -44.48 33.37
#